data_cd08f303cb2796cc1175f7055b532fb8
#
_entry.id   cd08f303cb2796cc1175f7055b532fb8
#
_cell.length_a   1.000
_cell.length_b   1.000
_cell.length_c   1.000
_cell.angle_alpha   90.00
_cell.angle_beta   90.00
_cell.angle_gamma   90.00
#
_symmetry.space_group_name_H-M   'P 1'
#
loop_
_entity.id
_entity.type
_entity.pdbx_description
1 polymer ?
#
loop_
_entity_poly.entity_id
_entity_poly.type
_entity_poly.pdbx_seq_one_letter_code
_entity_poly.pdbx_strand_id
1 'polypeptide(L)'
;MKTKHYVAMAAMTVAAMSSCTSGGTKLNSGVDLNNMDATAVPGNDFFQYACGGWNAQHPLTDEYSRYGTFELLMENNEKQMQELIENAAKDSTSEAGSAAQKIGDLYNLAMDEKMLNEQGYEPIKSQLAMIASISDKNQIAPMITELKNLGIGTYFNSYVYADPKNSEVNIFQMGQGGLNLGEKDYYINDDEATKKIRNEYKKYIEKLFRLTGSSEAEAHRKMQHVMEIETAIAKVSKSATELRNPEANYHKMSFNDLKNTIKGIDWNAYLKGIGVDGVEELNVEQIEPIQKVGELINTLPVEKHIAYLQYNLIDAAAGFLSDDFVAAKFDFYGKVLSGKKVNRPRWKRSVSAVNGLLGEVVGQLYVEKHFPPAAKERMVKLVGNLQKALAERIKAQEWMSESTKAKALEKLSVFHVKVGYPDKWKDYSTLEIKKDSYWANVCRAAQWEMKDNISRLGKPVDKDEWLMTPQTVNAYYNPSTNEICFPAAILQKPFFDMEADDAANYGAIGVVIGHEMTHGFDDQGRQYDKDGNLKDWWQAEDAERFKKRTQIMVDFFSNIDVLPDLKGNGQLTLGENLADHGGLNVSFAAFKEATKNAPLGKVDGFTPEQRFFLAYATLWAGNIRDEQIRLYTNTDPHSLGRWRVNGALPHIQAWYDAFGITEKDSLYLAPENRLDLW
;
A
#
# COMPACT_ATOMS: atom_id res chain seq x y z
N MET A 1 70.33 35.84 -13.42
CA MET A 1 70.86 36.01 -14.79
C MET A 1 69.74 35.68 -15.76
N LYS A 2 69.24 36.72 -16.41
CA LYS A 2 69.10 36.94 -17.88
C LYS A 2 68.30 35.82 -18.59
N THR A 3 67.28 35.99 -19.41
CA THR A 3 66.86 37.15 -20.19
C THR A 3 65.46 36.89 -20.76
N LYS A 4 64.68 37.95 -20.89
CA LYS A 4 63.42 38.08 -21.63
C LYS A 4 63.58 37.74 -23.12
N HIS A 5 62.51 37.35 -23.78
CA HIS A 5 62.13 37.92 -25.07
C HIS A 5 60.64 37.86 -25.33
N TYR A 6 60.03 38.99 -25.60
CA TYR A 6 58.73 39.23 -26.19
C TYR A 6 58.77 39.07 -27.69
N VAL A 7 57.71 38.57 -28.33
CA VAL A 7 57.26 39.04 -29.62
C VAL A 7 55.74 39.07 -29.68
N ALA A 8 55.24 40.19 -30.17
CA ALA A 8 53.84 40.57 -30.24
C ALA A 8 53.19 40.30 -31.60
N MET A 9 51.86 40.20 -31.61
CA MET A 9 50.90 40.78 -32.55
C MET A 9 50.65 40.06 -33.92
N ALA A 10 49.42 39.61 -34.07
CA ALA A 10 48.56 40.07 -35.18
C ALA A 10 47.09 39.71 -34.89
N ALA A 11 46.27 40.72 -34.78
CA ALA A 11 44.83 40.64 -34.72
C ALA A 11 44.28 40.34 -36.13
N MET A 12 43.39 39.35 -36.24
CA MET A 12 42.41 39.25 -37.33
C MET A 12 41.03 39.04 -36.72
N THR A 13 40.23 40.10 -36.76
CA THR A 13 38.80 40.13 -36.50
C THR A 13 38.08 39.36 -37.62
N VAL A 14 37.55 38.22 -37.28
CA VAL A 14 36.49 37.58 -38.10
C VAL A 14 35.23 37.63 -37.24
N ALA A 15 34.29 38.47 -37.64
CA ALA A 15 32.94 38.48 -37.11
C ALA A 15 32.21 37.21 -37.56
N ALA A 16 32.18 36.20 -36.71
CA ALA A 16 31.27 35.10 -36.85
C ALA A 16 29.98 35.46 -36.12
N MET A 17 28.91 35.69 -36.86
CA MET A 17 27.56 35.74 -36.33
C MET A 17 27.26 34.36 -35.75
N SER A 18 27.40 34.20 -34.45
CA SER A 18 26.86 33.06 -33.72
C SER A 18 25.36 33.26 -33.63
N SER A 19 24.63 32.57 -34.48
CA SER A 19 23.22 32.29 -34.23
C SER A 19 23.17 31.45 -32.93
N CYS A 20 22.75 32.07 -31.84
CA CYS A 20 22.33 31.33 -30.65
C CYS A 20 21.07 30.50 -31.01
N THR A 21 21.26 29.32 -31.56
CA THR A 21 20.26 28.27 -31.43
C THR A 21 20.32 27.84 -29.97
N SER A 22 19.29 28.16 -29.21
CA SER A 22 19.00 27.57 -27.93
C SER A 22 18.81 26.07 -28.17
N GLY A 23 19.89 25.30 -28.02
CA GLY A 23 19.86 23.86 -28.02
C GLY A 23 19.19 23.36 -26.74
N GLY A 24 17.86 23.48 -26.65
CA GLY A 24 17.09 22.71 -25.69
C GLY A 24 17.32 21.23 -25.99
N THR A 25 17.74 20.46 -25.02
CA THR A 25 17.82 18.99 -25.10
C THR A 25 16.48 18.49 -25.64
N LYS A 26 16.48 17.85 -26.81
CA LYS A 26 15.27 17.29 -27.41
C LYS A 26 14.78 16.17 -26.49
N LEU A 27 13.65 16.38 -25.80
CA LEU A 27 13.04 15.38 -24.94
C LEU A 27 12.64 14.15 -25.76
N ASN A 28 12.74 12.96 -25.15
CA ASN A 28 12.33 11.71 -25.78
C ASN A 28 10.79 11.54 -25.70
N SER A 29 10.25 10.56 -26.45
CA SER A 29 8.80 10.30 -26.49
C SER A 29 8.23 9.73 -25.20
N GLY A 30 9.08 9.20 -24.32
CA GLY A 30 8.69 8.45 -23.13
C GLY A 30 7.99 7.11 -23.41
N VAL A 31 7.88 6.70 -24.68
CA VAL A 31 7.27 5.44 -25.12
C VAL A 31 8.35 4.52 -25.67
N ASP A 32 8.47 3.33 -25.11
CA ASP A 32 9.31 2.26 -25.67
C ASP A 32 8.45 1.37 -26.57
N LEU A 33 8.73 1.40 -27.88
CA LEU A 33 8.00 0.63 -28.89
C LEU A 33 8.14 -0.88 -28.69
N ASN A 34 9.19 -1.35 -28.03
CA ASN A 34 9.37 -2.76 -27.72
C ASN A 34 8.36 -3.28 -26.68
N ASN A 35 7.75 -2.38 -25.90
CA ASN A 35 6.71 -2.75 -24.94
C ASN A 35 5.38 -3.10 -25.62
N MET A 36 5.19 -2.73 -26.87
CA MET A 36 3.94 -2.84 -27.61
C MET A 36 3.80 -4.17 -28.34
N ASP A 37 2.56 -4.57 -28.58
CA ASP A 37 2.19 -5.59 -29.56
C ASP A 37 1.39 -4.92 -30.69
N ALA A 38 2.08 -4.57 -31.77
CA ALA A 38 1.48 -3.91 -32.92
C ALA A 38 0.48 -4.80 -33.69
N THR A 39 0.38 -6.09 -33.38
CA THR A 39 -0.61 -7.01 -34.00
C THR A 39 -1.98 -6.94 -33.29
N ALA A 40 -2.01 -6.44 -32.05
CA ALA A 40 -3.26 -6.22 -31.33
C ALA A 40 -3.99 -4.96 -31.82
N VAL A 41 -5.31 -5.02 -31.82
CA VAL A 41 -6.15 -3.86 -32.20
C VAL A 41 -6.46 -3.03 -30.95
N PRO A 42 -6.08 -1.73 -30.91
CA PRO A 42 -6.25 -0.88 -29.71
C PRO A 42 -7.66 -0.88 -29.14
N GLY A 43 -8.68 -0.90 -30.00
CA GLY A 43 -10.08 -0.91 -29.60
C GLY A 43 -10.60 -2.25 -29.10
N ASN A 44 -9.85 -3.34 -29.27
CA ASN A 44 -10.26 -4.67 -28.82
C ASN A 44 -9.53 -5.12 -27.54
N ASP A 45 -8.26 -4.74 -27.41
CA ASP A 45 -7.45 -5.03 -26.22
C ASP A 45 -6.30 -4.02 -26.12
N PHE A 46 -6.55 -2.89 -25.48
CA PHE A 46 -5.55 -1.82 -25.38
C PHE A 46 -4.38 -2.22 -24.47
N PHE A 47 -4.64 -3.01 -23.44
CA PHE A 47 -3.57 -3.55 -22.60
C PHE A 47 -2.60 -4.42 -23.40
N GLN A 48 -3.10 -5.34 -24.24
CA GLN A 48 -2.26 -6.15 -25.11
C GLN A 48 -1.53 -5.27 -26.12
N TYR A 49 -2.21 -4.30 -26.75
CA TYR A 49 -1.61 -3.39 -27.72
C TYR A 49 -0.43 -2.61 -27.11
N ALA A 50 -0.61 -2.02 -25.93
CA ALA A 50 0.39 -1.16 -25.30
C ALA A 50 1.48 -1.92 -24.54
N CYS A 51 1.15 -3.10 -23.99
CA CYS A 51 2.00 -3.82 -23.01
C CYS A 51 2.39 -5.23 -23.45
N GLY A 52 1.86 -5.73 -24.58
CA GLY A 52 2.05 -7.14 -24.98
C GLY A 52 3.52 -7.52 -25.22
N GLY A 53 4.32 -6.62 -25.80
CA GLY A 53 5.74 -6.81 -25.96
C GLY A 53 6.50 -6.85 -24.64
N TRP A 54 6.14 -5.93 -23.70
CA TRP A 54 6.73 -5.93 -22.35
C TRP A 54 6.42 -7.25 -21.61
N ASN A 55 5.17 -7.67 -21.63
CA ASN A 55 4.72 -8.89 -20.97
C ASN A 55 5.39 -10.14 -21.53
N ALA A 56 5.64 -10.20 -22.84
CA ALA A 56 6.34 -11.30 -23.49
C ALA A 56 7.84 -11.33 -23.12
N GLN A 57 8.47 -10.18 -22.96
CA GLN A 57 9.88 -10.06 -22.56
C GLN A 57 10.11 -10.33 -21.06
N HIS A 58 9.06 -10.18 -20.22
CA HIS A 58 9.14 -10.33 -18.77
C HIS A 58 8.17 -11.41 -18.27
N PRO A 59 8.37 -12.69 -18.63
CA PRO A 59 7.55 -13.78 -18.14
C PRO A 59 7.69 -13.92 -16.61
N LEU A 60 6.65 -14.45 -15.95
CA LEU A 60 6.70 -14.74 -14.51
C LEU A 60 7.81 -15.75 -14.21
N THR A 61 8.75 -15.33 -13.37
CA THR A 61 9.72 -16.24 -12.77
C THR A 61 9.12 -16.98 -11.58
N ASP A 62 9.80 -17.98 -11.06
CA ASP A 62 9.32 -18.80 -9.96
C ASP A 62 9.19 -18.03 -8.63
N GLU A 63 9.94 -16.94 -8.47
CA GLU A 63 9.95 -16.08 -7.29
C GLU A 63 8.69 -15.19 -7.19
N TYR A 64 8.04 -14.89 -8.31
CA TYR A 64 6.97 -13.90 -8.37
C TYR A 64 5.59 -14.53 -8.61
N SER A 65 4.59 -14.02 -7.88
CA SER A 65 3.17 -14.25 -8.15
C SER A 65 2.58 -13.25 -9.13
N ARG A 66 3.16 -12.04 -9.17
CA ARG A 66 2.92 -10.95 -10.11
C ARG A 66 4.26 -10.32 -10.44
N TYR A 67 4.49 -9.98 -11.71
CA TYR A 67 5.65 -9.23 -12.14
C TYR A 67 5.26 -8.23 -13.21
N GLY A 68 5.41 -6.97 -12.91
CA GLY A 68 5.07 -5.84 -13.74
C GLY A 68 6.08 -4.71 -13.60
N THR A 69 5.73 -3.56 -14.14
CA THR A 69 6.57 -2.34 -14.07
C THR A 69 6.77 -1.87 -12.63
N PHE A 70 5.80 -2.05 -11.75
CA PHE A 70 5.96 -1.80 -10.31
C PHE A 70 7.00 -2.72 -9.69
N GLU A 71 6.92 -4.02 -9.94
CA GLU A 71 7.87 -5.00 -9.41
C GLU A 71 9.28 -4.77 -9.96
N LEU A 72 9.41 -4.40 -11.23
CA LEU A 72 10.70 -4.03 -11.83
C LEU A 72 11.33 -2.81 -11.13
N LEU A 73 10.52 -1.78 -10.87
CA LEU A 73 10.99 -0.60 -10.14
C LEU A 73 11.32 -0.94 -8.68
N MET A 74 10.49 -1.75 -8.01
CA MET A 74 10.75 -2.25 -6.67
C MET A 74 12.04 -3.06 -6.59
N GLU A 75 12.35 -3.93 -7.58
CA GLU A 75 13.60 -4.67 -7.63
C GLU A 75 14.84 -3.77 -7.78
N ASN A 76 14.73 -2.75 -8.63
CA ASN A 76 15.80 -1.78 -8.79
C ASN A 76 16.05 -1.00 -7.50
N ASN A 77 14.96 -0.57 -6.86
CA ASN A 77 15.00 0.10 -5.58
C ASN A 77 15.57 -0.80 -4.46
N GLU A 78 15.19 -2.08 -4.44
CA GLU A 78 15.72 -3.06 -3.49
C GLU A 78 17.23 -3.28 -3.64
N LYS A 79 17.77 -3.29 -4.87
CA LYS A 79 19.22 -3.34 -5.12
C LYS A 79 19.93 -2.09 -4.62
N GLN A 80 19.31 -0.91 -4.78
CA GLN A 80 19.84 0.35 -4.24
C GLN A 80 19.87 0.31 -2.70
N MET A 81 18.80 -0.16 -2.07
CA MET A 81 18.77 -0.36 -0.61
C MET A 81 19.75 -1.41 -0.14
N GLN A 82 19.92 -2.52 -0.89
CA GLN A 82 20.90 -3.55 -0.58
C GLN A 82 22.31 -2.95 -0.46
N GLU A 83 22.71 -2.13 -1.44
CA GLU A 83 24.02 -1.47 -1.43
C GLU A 83 24.23 -0.60 -0.18
N LEU A 84 23.20 0.19 0.20
CA LEU A 84 23.25 1.05 1.37
C LEU A 84 23.36 0.25 2.68
N ILE A 85 22.52 -0.80 2.81
CA ILE A 85 22.45 -1.65 3.97
C ILE A 85 23.74 -2.48 4.14
N GLU A 86 24.26 -3.05 3.05
CA GLU A 86 25.52 -3.81 3.09
C GLU A 86 26.73 -2.94 3.42
N ASN A 87 26.75 -1.69 2.97
CA ASN A 87 27.80 -0.75 3.33
C ASN A 87 27.77 -0.45 4.84
N ALA A 88 26.60 -0.23 5.41
CA ALA A 88 26.43 -0.08 6.86
C ALA A 88 26.84 -1.36 7.63
N ALA A 89 26.50 -2.54 7.10
CA ALA A 89 26.83 -3.84 7.72
C ALA A 89 28.33 -4.16 7.72
N LYS A 90 29.09 -3.63 6.76
CA LYS A 90 30.56 -3.77 6.66
C LYS A 90 31.32 -2.75 7.52
N ASP A 91 30.67 -1.69 7.99
CA ASP A 91 31.30 -0.67 8.81
C ASP A 91 31.44 -1.12 10.27
N SER A 92 32.60 -1.69 10.57
CA SER A 92 32.95 -2.13 11.95
C SER A 92 33.30 -0.98 12.91
N THR A 93 33.34 0.27 12.42
CA THR A 93 33.71 1.46 13.19
C THR A 93 32.50 2.30 13.62
N SER A 94 31.30 1.89 13.24
CA SER A 94 30.06 2.58 13.56
C SER A 94 29.89 2.76 15.07
N GLU A 95 29.55 3.98 15.49
CA GLU A 95 29.25 4.30 16.89
C GLU A 95 27.97 3.55 17.35
N ALA A 96 27.97 3.11 18.60
CA ALA A 96 26.81 2.48 19.20
C ALA A 96 25.59 3.43 19.19
N GLY A 97 24.45 2.92 18.75
CA GLY A 97 23.21 3.71 18.60
C GLY A 97 23.11 4.52 17.31
N SER A 98 24.15 4.54 16.46
CA SER A 98 24.09 5.20 15.14
C SER A 98 23.18 4.46 14.16
N ALA A 99 22.75 5.15 13.11
CA ALA A 99 22.00 4.55 12.01
C ALA A 99 22.74 3.36 11.39
N ALA A 100 24.02 3.52 11.10
CA ALA A 100 24.86 2.47 10.51
C ALA A 100 24.96 1.23 11.41
N GLN A 101 25.14 1.40 12.72
CA GLN A 101 25.17 0.28 13.67
C GLN A 101 23.83 -0.47 13.69
N LYS A 102 22.69 0.26 13.77
CA LYS A 102 21.37 -0.38 13.82
C LYS A 102 21.08 -1.17 12.56
N ILE A 103 21.31 -0.57 11.39
CA ILE A 103 21.12 -1.23 10.08
C ILE A 103 22.04 -2.44 9.96
N GLY A 104 23.34 -2.26 10.23
CA GLY A 104 24.35 -3.29 10.05
C GLY A 104 24.14 -4.49 10.97
N ASP A 105 23.89 -4.26 12.24
CA ASP A 105 23.67 -5.34 13.21
C ASP A 105 22.40 -6.14 12.92
N LEU A 106 21.30 -5.46 12.55
CA LEU A 106 20.06 -6.14 12.18
C LEU A 106 20.22 -6.98 10.91
N TYR A 107 20.89 -6.43 9.88
CA TYR A 107 21.15 -7.14 8.64
C TYR A 107 22.05 -8.35 8.83
N ASN A 108 23.14 -8.20 9.61
CA ASN A 108 24.06 -9.30 9.88
C ASN A 108 23.38 -10.47 10.62
N LEU A 109 22.50 -10.17 11.59
CA LEU A 109 21.70 -11.20 12.28
C LEU A 109 20.73 -11.91 11.31
N ALA A 110 20.08 -11.16 10.42
CA ALA A 110 19.15 -11.71 9.43
C ALA A 110 19.85 -12.60 8.38
N MET A 111 21.12 -12.30 8.08
CA MET A 111 21.94 -13.04 7.11
C MET A 111 22.67 -14.26 7.73
N ASP A 112 22.76 -14.37 9.05
CA ASP A 112 23.45 -15.49 9.73
C ASP A 112 22.58 -16.76 9.72
N GLU A 113 22.51 -17.41 8.55
CA GLU A 113 21.78 -18.65 8.32
C GLU A 113 22.18 -19.76 9.29
N LYS A 114 23.49 -19.89 9.55
CA LYS A 114 24.00 -20.93 10.45
C LYS A 114 23.45 -20.74 11.86
N MET A 115 23.58 -19.55 12.40
CA MET A 115 23.07 -19.22 13.74
C MET A 115 21.56 -19.47 13.83
N LEU A 116 20.79 -18.97 12.86
CA LEU A 116 19.33 -19.11 12.84
C LEU A 116 18.91 -20.60 12.80
N ASN A 117 19.59 -21.42 12.00
CA ASN A 117 19.30 -22.85 11.91
C ASN A 117 19.71 -23.62 13.18
N GLU A 118 20.83 -23.26 13.83
CA GLU A 118 21.23 -23.83 15.11
C GLU A 118 20.29 -23.46 16.26
N GLN A 119 19.72 -22.26 16.24
CA GLN A 119 18.76 -21.80 17.27
C GLN A 119 17.37 -22.44 17.12
N GLY A 120 16.93 -22.75 15.89
CA GLY A 120 15.59 -23.30 15.65
C GLY A 120 14.50 -22.38 16.20
N TYR A 121 13.68 -22.86 17.17
CA TYR A 121 12.65 -22.05 17.83
C TYR A 121 13.05 -21.57 19.24
N GLU A 122 14.30 -21.75 19.66
CA GLU A 122 14.79 -21.29 20.97
C GLU A 122 14.48 -19.80 21.24
N PRO A 123 14.57 -18.87 20.23
CA PRO A 123 14.25 -17.46 20.43
C PRO A 123 12.82 -17.16 20.92
N ILE A 124 11.86 -18.05 20.67
CA ILE A 124 10.45 -17.87 21.11
C ILE A 124 10.05 -18.78 22.27
N LYS A 125 10.95 -19.64 22.77
CA LYS A 125 10.63 -20.68 23.74
C LYS A 125 10.14 -20.13 25.08
N SER A 126 10.74 -19.06 25.57
CA SER A 126 10.29 -18.38 26.79
C SER A 126 8.88 -17.79 26.64
N GLN A 127 8.56 -17.23 25.47
CA GLN A 127 7.24 -16.68 25.15
C GLN A 127 6.20 -17.80 25.04
N LEU A 128 6.54 -18.94 24.41
CA LEU A 128 5.68 -20.12 24.38
C LEU A 128 5.40 -20.67 25.79
N ALA A 129 6.41 -20.71 26.66
CA ALA A 129 6.25 -21.15 28.04
C ALA A 129 5.37 -20.17 28.84
N MET A 130 5.52 -18.87 28.62
CA MET A 130 4.67 -17.83 29.21
C MET A 130 3.20 -18.03 28.85
N ILE A 131 2.90 -18.26 27.57
CA ILE A 131 1.53 -18.54 27.11
C ILE A 131 1.02 -19.86 27.73
N ALA A 132 1.86 -20.90 27.78
CA ALA A 132 1.52 -22.18 28.39
C ALA A 132 1.22 -22.12 29.89
N SER A 133 1.68 -21.10 30.58
CA SER A 133 1.44 -20.90 32.03
C SER A 133 0.04 -20.38 32.35
N ILE A 134 -0.77 -20.01 31.36
CA ILE A 134 -2.16 -19.59 31.56
C ILE A 134 -2.94 -20.76 32.16
N SER A 135 -3.50 -20.55 33.34
CA SER A 135 -4.29 -21.54 34.07
C SER A 135 -5.74 -21.12 34.32
N ASP A 136 -6.01 -19.82 34.14
CA ASP A 136 -7.32 -19.21 34.37
C ASP A 136 -7.62 -18.21 33.24
N LYS A 137 -8.90 -18.10 32.87
CA LYS A 137 -9.36 -17.20 31.81
C LYS A 137 -9.07 -15.73 32.07
N ASN A 138 -8.96 -15.31 33.34
CA ASN A 138 -8.63 -13.91 33.66
C ASN A 138 -7.18 -13.54 33.28
N GLN A 139 -6.32 -14.53 33.00
CA GLN A 139 -4.96 -14.32 32.52
C GLN A 139 -4.89 -14.14 31.00
N ILE A 140 -6.00 -14.36 30.26
CA ILE A 140 -6.01 -14.24 28.78
C ILE A 140 -5.85 -12.78 28.34
N ALA A 141 -6.61 -11.84 28.93
CA ALA A 141 -6.49 -10.43 28.57
C ALA A 141 -5.09 -9.84 28.87
N PRO A 142 -4.46 -10.09 30.03
CA PRO A 142 -3.05 -9.75 30.25
C PRO A 142 -2.10 -10.38 29.21
N MET A 143 -2.31 -11.64 28.81
CA MET A 143 -1.48 -12.28 27.79
C MET A 143 -1.65 -11.66 26.40
N ILE A 144 -2.87 -11.28 26.01
CA ILE A 144 -3.13 -10.50 24.78
C ILE A 144 -2.30 -9.22 24.79
N THR A 145 -2.23 -8.54 25.94
CA THR A 145 -1.43 -7.32 26.13
C THR A 145 0.07 -7.58 25.95
N GLU A 146 0.59 -8.62 26.57
CA GLU A 146 2.01 -9.01 26.44
C GLU A 146 2.38 -9.29 24.99
N LEU A 147 1.55 -10.06 24.28
CA LEU A 147 1.76 -10.34 22.86
C LEU A 147 1.66 -9.09 21.99
N LYS A 148 0.69 -8.23 22.27
CA LYS A 148 0.55 -6.93 21.59
C LYS A 148 1.79 -6.06 21.77
N ASN A 149 2.35 -5.99 22.96
CA ASN A 149 3.59 -5.26 23.24
C ASN A 149 4.81 -5.83 22.49
N LEU A 150 4.78 -7.11 22.13
CA LEU A 150 5.79 -7.75 21.28
C LEU A 150 5.52 -7.59 19.76
N GLY A 151 4.47 -6.85 19.39
CA GLY A 151 4.06 -6.68 17.99
C GLY A 151 3.27 -7.85 17.41
N ILE A 152 2.79 -8.76 18.27
CA ILE A 152 2.04 -9.94 17.84
C ILE A 152 0.54 -9.64 17.89
N GLY A 153 -0.09 -9.58 16.72
CA GLY A 153 -1.54 -9.46 16.58
C GLY A 153 -2.24 -10.73 17.06
N THR A 154 -3.40 -10.57 17.72
CA THR A 154 -4.22 -11.68 18.16
C THR A 154 -5.69 -11.40 17.85
N TYR A 155 -6.59 -11.49 18.77
CA TYR A 155 -8.04 -11.46 18.62
C TYR A 155 -8.63 -10.21 17.97
N PHE A 156 -8.02 -9.03 18.17
CA PHE A 156 -8.48 -7.74 17.63
C PHE A 156 -7.31 -6.77 17.49
N ASN A 157 -7.51 -5.76 16.67
CA ASN A 157 -6.55 -4.68 16.48
C ASN A 157 -6.84 -3.52 17.44
N SER A 158 -5.80 -2.80 17.85
CA SER A 158 -5.94 -1.54 18.56
C SER A 158 -4.75 -0.62 18.28
N TYR A 159 -4.99 0.67 18.20
CA TYR A 159 -3.99 1.68 17.84
C TYR A 159 -4.52 3.08 18.18
N VAL A 160 -3.63 4.07 18.14
CA VAL A 160 -3.97 5.48 18.28
C VAL A 160 -3.86 6.13 16.90
N TYR A 161 -4.92 6.82 16.49
CA TYR A 161 -4.98 7.55 15.22
C TYR A 161 -5.97 8.70 15.31
N ALA A 162 -6.00 9.58 14.30
CA ALA A 162 -6.95 10.69 14.24
C ALA A 162 -8.40 10.23 14.50
N ASP A 163 -9.16 10.94 15.34
CA ASP A 163 -10.60 10.69 15.49
C ASP A 163 -11.30 11.02 14.16
N PRO A 164 -11.95 10.05 13.51
CA PRO A 164 -12.63 10.32 12.24
C PRO A 164 -13.58 11.51 12.24
N LYS A 165 -14.24 11.83 13.37
CA LYS A 165 -15.14 12.99 13.48
C LYS A 165 -14.52 14.22 14.16
N ASN A 166 -13.26 14.14 14.58
CA ASN A 166 -12.45 15.25 15.07
C ASN A 166 -10.98 15.05 14.70
N SER A 167 -10.68 15.22 13.42
CA SER A 167 -9.37 14.91 12.81
C SER A 167 -8.17 15.66 13.38
N GLU A 168 -8.40 16.65 14.26
CA GLU A 168 -7.32 17.40 14.92
C GLU A 168 -6.72 16.67 16.12
N VAL A 169 -7.40 15.63 16.65
CA VAL A 169 -7.00 14.94 17.88
C VAL A 169 -6.90 13.44 17.66
N ASN A 170 -5.85 12.84 18.21
CA ASN A 170 -5.69 11.40 18.20
C ASN A 170 -6.53 10.74 19.28
N ILE A 171 -7.28 9.69 18.89
CA ILE A 171 -8.12 8.86 19.77
C ILE A 171 -7.64 7.41 19.76
N PHE A 172 -7.93 6.67 20.82
CA PHE A 172 -7.72 5.22 20.84
C PHE A 172 -8.79 4.52 20.01
N GLN A 173 -8.39 3.65 19.10
CA GLN A 173 -9.27 2.94 18.20
C GLN A 173 -9.09 1.43 18.35
N MET A 174 -10.17 0.69 18.15
CA MET A 174 -10.19 -0.76 18.18
C MET A 174 -10.97 -1.28 16.97
N GLY A 175 -10.43 -2.27 16.28
CA GLY A 175 -11.05 -2.88 15.12
C GLY A 175 -10.99 -4.41 15.16
N GLN A 176 -11.74 -5.03 14.27
CA GLN A 176 -11.71 -6.49 14.09
C GLN A 176 -10.30 -7.00 13.77
N GLY A 177 -10.03 -8.25 14.13
CA GLY A 177 -8.76 -8.94 13.90
C GLY A 177 -8.90 -10.44 14.17
N GLY A 178 -7.77 -11.11 14.34
CA GLY A 178 -7.73 -12.51 14.76
C GLY A 178 -8.00 -13.54 13.65
N LEU A 179 -7.96 -13.13 12.38
CA LEU A 179 -8.10 -13.99 11.21
C LEU A 179 -6.78 -14.02 10.44
N ASN A 180 -6.00 -15.08 10.57
CA ASN A 180 -4.68 -15.18 9.92
C ASN A 180 -4.77 -15.47 8.41
N LEU A 181 -5.92 -15.89 7.88
CA LEU A 181 -6.19 -15.92 6.44
C LEU A 181 -6.59 -14.54 5.87
N GLY A 182 -6.71 -13.52 6.73
CA GLY A 182 -7.01 -12.15 6.36
C GLY A 182 -8.48 -11.86 6.10
N GLU A 183 -9.17 -12.66 5.29
CA GLU A 183 -10.58 -12.45 4.91
C GLU A 183 -11.48 -13.55 5.47
N LYS A 184 -12.68 -13.16 5.98
CA LYS A 184 -13.65 -14.09 6.58
C LYS A 184 -14.10 -15.19 5.64
N ASP A 185 -14.19 -14.89 4.34
CA ASP A 185 -14.72 -15.81 3.34
C ASP A 185 -13.89 -17.09 3.20
N TYR A 186 -12.58 -17.03 3.49
CA TYR A 186 -11.74 -18.23 3.54
C TYR A 186 -12.18 -19.26 4.61
N TYR A 187 -12.87 -18.81 5.66
CA TYR A 187 -13.34 -19.67 6.75
C TYR A 187 -14.75 -20.22 6.52
N ILE A 188 -15.61 -19.49 5.79
CA ILE A 188 -17.05 -19.76 5.73
C ILE A 188 -17.52 -20.24 4.35
N ASN A 189 -16.87 -19.85 3.25
CA ASN A 189 -17.29 -20.25 1.91
C ASN A 189 -16.95 -21.73 1.64
N ASP A 190 -17.83 -22.40 0.86
CA ASP A 190 -17.77 -23.82 0.61
C ASP A 190 -17.43 -24.20 -0.84
N ASP A 191 -16.97 -23.22 -1.65
CA ASP A 191 -16.42 -23.50 -2.96
C ASP A 191 -15.10 -24.30 -2.86
N GLU A 192 -14.77 -25.04 -3.92
CA GLU A 192 -13.64 -25.98 -3.91
C GLU A 192 -12.28 -25.27 -3.75
N ALA A 193 -12.11 -24.05 -4.30
CA ALA A 193 -10.88 -23.30 -4.17
C ALA A 193 -10.65 -22.85 -2.73
N THR A 194 -11.69 -22.32 -2.08
CA THR A 194 -11.65 -21.90 -0.67
C THR A 194 -11.45 -23.09 0.27
N LYS A 195 -12.13 -24.21 0.04
CA LYS A 195 -11.91 -25.45 0.81
C LYS A 195 -10.48 -25.95 0.71
N LYS A 196 -9.89 -25.92 -0.48
CA LYS A 196 -8.49 -26.31 -0.69
C LYS A 196 -7.55 -25.41 0.13
N ILE A 197 -7.69 -24.09 0.05
CA ILE A 197 -6.89 -23.13 0.83
C ILE A 197 -7.03 -23.42 2.32
N ARG A 198 -8.26 -23.55 2.83
CA ARG A 198 -8.54 -23.86 4.24
C ARG A 198 -7.92 -25.18 4.70
N ASN A 199 -7.90 -26.21 3.86
CA ASN A 199 -7.28 -27.49 4.20
C ASN A 199 -5.74 -27.39 4.24
N GLU A 200 -5.12 -26.66 3.33
CA GLU A 200 -3.67 -26.42 3.37
C GLU A 200 -3.29 -25.53 4.58
N TYR A 201 -4.14 -24.58 4.96
CA TYR A 201 -3.96 -23.78 6.17
C TYR A 201 -3.93 -24.64 7.45
N LYS A 202 -4.84 -25.60 7.57
CA LYS A 202 -4.83 -26.57 8.69
C LYS A 202 -3.51 -27.34 8.77
N LYS A 203 -2.99 -27.82 7.63
CA LYS A 203 -1.69 -28.50 7.55
C LYS A 203 -0.53 -27.59 7.97
N TYR A 204 -0.59 -26.29 7.58
CA TYR A 204 0.38 -25.30 7.98
C TYR A 204 0.40 -25.10 9.50
N ILE A 205 -0.76 -24.92 10.13
CA ILE A 205 -0.89 -24.81 11.58
C ILE A 205 -0.28 -26.03 12.29
N GLU A 206 -0.63 -27.25 11.86
CA GLU A 206 -0.06 -28.48 12.41
C GLU A 206 1.45 -28.54 12.25
N LYS A 207 1.97 -28.15 11.08
CA LYS A 207 3.40 -28.08 10.80
C LYS A 207 4.13 -27.17 11.78
N LEU A 208 3.61 -25.97 12.04
CA LEU A 208 4.23 -25.03 12.99
C LEU A 208 4.27 -25.59 14.42
N PHE A 209 3.20 -26.21 14.90
CA PHE A 209 3.17 -26.86 16.20
C PHE A 209 4.17 -28.02 16.29
N ARG A 210 4.32 -28.80 15.24
CA ARG A 210 5.31 -29.89 15.20
C ARG A 210 6.74 -29.36 15.24
N LEU A 211 7.04 -28.25 14.54
CA LEU A 211 8.35 -27.60 14.57
C LEU A 211 8.71 -27.06 15.96
N THR A 212 7.73 -26.80 16.82
CA THR A 212 7.92 -26.40 18.21
C THR A 212 7.85 -27.57 19.21
N GLY A 213 7.88 -28.81 18.71
CA GLY A 213 8.02 -30.01 19.54
C GLY A 213 6.71 -30.74 19.92
N SER A 214 5.54 -30.28 19.43
CA SER A 214 4.30 -31.01 19.64
C SER A 214 4.28 -32.35 18.89
N SER A 215 3.74 -33.40 19.51
CA SER A 215 3.43 -34.64 18.81
C SER A 215 2.37 -34.42 17.73
N GLU A 216 2.23 -35.35 16.78
CA GLU A 216 1.24 -35.27 15.70
C GLU A 216 -0.20 -35.13 16.25
N ALA A 217 -0.58 -35.94 17.22
CA ALA A 217 -1.90 -35.90 17.85
C ALA A 217 -2.16 -34.56 18.59
N GLU A 218 -1.14 -34.01 19.24
CA GLU A 218 -1.21 -32.72 19.94
C GLU A 218 -1.30 -31.55 18.95
N ALA A 219 -0.49 -31.56 17.88
CA ALA A 219 -0.53 -30.56 16.83
C ALA A 219 -1.89 -30.52 16.14
N HIS A 220 -2.45 -31.69 15.83
CA HIS A 220 -3.79 -31.80 15.26
C HIS A 220 -4.88 -31.24 16.18
N ARG A 221 -4.85 -31.55 17.48
CA ARG A 221 -5.79 -30.99 18.45
C ARG A 221 -5.65 -29.46 18.58
N LYS A 222 -4.41 -28.94 18.66
CA LYS A 222 -4.16 -27.50 18.69
C LYS A 222 -4.64 -26.78 17.44
N MET A 223 -4.44 -27.38 16.26
CA MET A 223 -4.97 -26.86 14.99
C MET A 223 -6.50 -26.77 15.04
N GLN A 224 -7.19 -27.79 15.56
CA GLN A 224 -8.65 -27.74 15.70
C GLN A 224 -9.09 -26.59 16.61
N HIS A 225 -8.38 -26.33 17.70
CA HIS A 225 -8.65 -25.22 18.60
C HIS A 225 -8.47 -23.85 17.93
N VAL A 226 -7.41 -23.68 17.15
CA VAL A 226 -7.17 -22.46 16.36
C VAL A 226 -8.31 -22.23 15.36
N MET A 227 -8.64 -23.25 14.58
CA MET A 227 -9.70 -23.17 13.57
C MET A 227 -11.08 -22.90 14.17
N GLU A 228 -11.37 -23.43 15.36
CA GLU A 228 -12.64 -23.17 16.06
C GLU A 228 -12.75 -21.68 16.44
N ILE A 229 -11.70 -21.09 17.01
CA ILE A 229 -11.68 -19.67 17.40
C ILE A 229 -11.77 -18.77 16.17
N GLU A 230 -10.91 -18.97 15.17
CA GLU A 230 -10.89 -18.13 13.96
C GLU A 230 -12.22 -18.22 13.19
N THR A 231 -12.79 -19.43 13.05
CA THR A 231 -14.07 -19.60 12.38
C THR A 231 -15.22 -18.90 13.14
N ALA A 232 -15.20 -18.93 14.47
CA ALA A 232 -16.21 -18.25 15.27
C ALA A 232 -16.13 -16.72 15.10
N ILE A 233 -14.92 -16.17 15.03
CA ILE A 233 -14.66 -14.74 14.77
C ILE A 233 -15.07 -14.39 13.33
N ALA A 234 -14.67 -15.20 12.34
CA ALA A 234 -14.97 -14.97 10.92
C ALA A 234 -16.47 -14.82 10.64
N LYS A 235 -17.31 -15.61 11.32
CA LYS A 235 -18.78 -15.58 11.14
C LYS A 235 -19.42 -14.25 11.47
N VAL A 236 -18.77 -13.43 12.28
CA VAL A 236 -19.28 -12.11 12.72
C VAL A 236 -18.42 -10.94 12.22
N SER A 237 -17.28 -11.23 11.56
CA SER A 237 -16.42 -10.22 10.97
C SER A 237 -17.06 -9.61 9.73
N LYS A 238 -16.70 -8.37 9.44
CA LYS A 238 -17.05 -7.68 8.19
C LYS A 238 -16.08 -8.10 7.09
N SER A 239 -16.58 -8.22 5.86
CA SER A 239 -15.74 -8.43 4.66
C SER A 239 -14.97 -7.16 4.29
N ALA A 240 -13.94 -7.31 3.43
CA ALA A 240 -13.19 -6.19 2.90
C ALA A 240 -14.11 -5.12 2.25
N THR A 241 -15.16 -5.56 1.54
CA THR A 241 -16.17 -4.66 0.95
C THR A 241 -16.99 -3.92 2.01
N GLU A 242 -17.44 -4.60 3.07
CA GLU A 242 -18.21 -3.98 4.15
C GLU A 242 -17.38 -2.96 4.94
N LEU A 243 -16.07 -3.19 5.09
CA LEU A 243 -15.13 -2.27 5.77
C LEU A 243 -14.92 -0.96 5.02
N ARG A 244 -15.32 -0.86 3.76
CA ARG A 244 -15.20 0.37 2.97
C ARG A 244 -16.15 1.50 3.40
N ASN A 245 -17.12 1.25 4.27
CA ASN A 245 -18.04 2.29 4.73
C ASN A 245 -17.52 2.95 6.01
N PRO A 246 -16.93 4.16 5.95
CA PRO A 246 -16.33 4.80 7.12
C PRO A 246 -17.34 5.17 8.21
N GLU A 247 -18.59 5.55 7.87
CA GLU A 247 -19.64 5.84 8.86
C GLU A 247 -20.05 4.57 9.61
N ALA A 248 -20.10 3.42 8.93
CA ALA A 248 -20.42 2.14 9.57
C ALA A 248 -19.29 1.60 10.47
N ASN A 249 -18.11 2.18 10.39
CA ASN A 249 -16.95 1.84 11.20
C ASN A 249 -16.67 2.88 12.30
N TYR A 250 -17.62 3.75 12.61
CA TYR A 250 -17.44 4.76 13.65
C TYR A 250 -18.45 4.60 14.79
N HIS A 251 -17.97 4.10 15.92
CA HIS A 251 -18.77 3.89 17.13
C HIS A 251 -18.01 4.44 18.35
N LYS A 252 -17.90 5.77 18.42
CA LYS A 252 -17.29 6.44 19.56
C LYS A 252 -18.14 6.21 20.80
N MET A 253 -17.54 5.76 21.88
CA MET A 253 -18.21 5.45 23.13
C MET A 253 -17.34 5.78 24.34
N SER A 254 -17.99 5.93 25.50
CA SER A 254 -17.26 6.06 26.77
C SER A 254 -16.59 4.73 27.15
N PHE A 255 -15.54 4.81 27.97
CA PHE A 255 -14.90 3.62 28.52
C PHE A 255 -15.87 2.76 29.35
N ASN A 256 -16.86 3.38 30.01
CA ASN A 256 -17.90 2.64 30.72
C ASN A 256 -18.85 1.91 29.76
N ASP A 257 -19.20 2.54 28.64
CA ASP A 257 -20.02 1.89 27.62
C ASP A 257 -19.28 0.72 26.97
N LEU A 258 -17.97 0.84 26.71
CA LEU A 258 -17.15 -0.28 26.24
C LEU A 258 -17.28 -1.49 27.16
N LYS A 259 -17.10 -1.31 28.48
CA LYS A 259 -17.18 -2.41 29.47
C LYS A 259 -18.57 -3.03 29.53
N ASN A 260 -19.62 -2.23 29.33
CA ASN A 260 -21.01 -2.72 29.31
C ASN A 260 -21.37 -3.42 28.02
N THR A 261 -20.83 -2.94 26.88
CA THR A 261 -21.13 -3.45 25.55
C THR A 261 -20.31 -4.69 25.24
N ILE A 262 -19.01 -4.70 25.55
CA ILE A 262 -18.08 -5.80 25.25
C ILE A 262 -17.60 -6.41 26.57
N LYS A 263 -18.30 -7.45 26.98
CA LYS A 263 -18.02 -8.19 28.21
C LYS A 263 -17.00 -9.31 27.96
N GLY A 264 -16.39 -9.80 29.03
CA GLY A 264 -15.52 -10.98 28.98
C GLY A 264 -14.03 -10.67 28.78
N ILE A 265 -13.70 -9.39 28.58
CA ILE A 265 -12.32 -8.91 28.52
C ILE A 265 -12.11 -7.92 29.68
N ASP A 266 -11.05 -8.09 30.43
CA ASP A 266 -10.63 -7.10 31.43
C ASP A 266 -10.00 -5.88 30.72
N TRP A 267 -10.84 -4.93 30.36
CA TRP A 267 -10.43 -3.71 29.65
C TRP A 267 -9.49 -2.82 30.48
N ASN A 268 -9.62 -2.84 31.83
CA ASN A 268 -8.70 -2.08 32.66
C ASN A 268 -7.29 -2.69 32.60
N ALA A 269 -7.18 -4.01 32.74
CA ALA A 269 -5.90 -4.71 32.61
C ALA A 269 -5.31 -4.55 31.22
N TYR A 270 -6.14 -4.67 30.18
CA TYR A 270 -5.72 -4.53 28.78
C TYR A 270 -5.14 -3.14 28.49
N LEU A 271 -5.89 -2.06 28.72
CA LEU A 271 -5.45 -0.70 28.43
C LEU A 271 -4.21 -0.32 29.26
N LYS A 272 -4.21 -0.62 30.56
CA LYS A 272 -3.05 -0.36 31.43
C LYS A 272 -1.81 -1.09 30.93
N GLY A 273 -1.95 -2.34 30.50
CA GLY A 273 -0.83 -3.18 30.05
C GLY A 273 -0.20 -2.69 28.76
N ILE A 274 -0.97 -2.07 27.84
CA ILE A 274 -0.41 -1.43 26.63
C ILE A 274 0.02 0.02 26.87
N GLY A 275 0.00 0.50 28.11
CA GLY A 275 0.44 1.86 28.47
C GLY A 275 -0.61 2.95 28.22
N VAL A 276 -1.89 2.59 28.11
CA VAL A 276 -3.01 3.52 27.92
C VAL A 276 -3.70 3.73 29.28
N ASP A 277 -3.52 4.91 29.86
CA ASP A 277 -4.14 5.30 31.11
C ASP A 277 -5.19 6.41 30.88
N GLY A 278 -6.31 6.35 31.63
CA GLY A 278 -7.28 7.43 31.69
C GLY A 278 -8.08 7.71 30.41
N VAL A 279 -8.29 6.70 29.56
CA VAL A 279 -9.14 6.83 28.38
C VAL A 279 -10.58 7.07 28.82
N GLU A 280 -11.13 8.23 28.48
CA GLU A 280 -12.53 8.58 28.72
C GLU A 280 -13.41 8.08 27.57
N GLU A 281 -12.98 8.28 26.34
CA GLU A 281 -13.67 7.91 25.11
C GLU A 281 -12.73 7.22 24.12
N LEU A 282 -13.27 6.31 23.31
CA LEU A 282 -12.56 5.59 22.27
C LEU A 282 -13.52 5.25 21.12
N ASN A 283 -12.96 4.93 19.95
CA ASN A 283 -13.74 4.42 18.84
C ASN A 283 -13.61 2.89 18.75
N VAL A 284 -14.74 2.19 18.62
CA VAL A 284 -14.78 0.75 18.31
C VAL A 284 -15.33 0.59 16.89
N GLU A 285 -14.46 0.30 15.95
CA GLU A 285 -14.83 0.25 14.52
C GLU A 285 -15.83 -0.88 14.23
N GLN A 286 -15.58 -2.08 14.72
CA GLN A 286 -16.47 -3.24 14.55
C GLN A 286 -16.74 -3.87 15.91
N ILE A 287 -17.94 -3.62 16.45
CA ILE A 287 -18.33 -4.05 17.80
C ILE A 287 -18.52 -5.56 17.87
N GLU A 288 -19.26 -6.15 16.94
CA GLU A 288 -19.67 -7.56 16.98
C GLU A 288 -18.49 -8.57 16.99
N PRO A 289 -17.42 -8.40 16.18
CA PRO A 289 -16.27 -9.29 16.26
C PRO A 289 -15.57 -9.26 17.62
N ILE A 290 -15.43 -8.07 18.23
CA ILE A 290 -14.78 -7.92 19.53
C ILE A 290 -15.67 -8.47 20.66
N GLN A 291 -17.01 -8.29 20.56
CA GLN A 291 -17.96 -8.96 21.46
C GLN A 291 -17.82 -10.48 21.39
N LYS A 292 -17.68 -11.03 20.18
CA LYS A 292 -17.46 -12.48 19.99
C LYS A 292 -16.19 -12.94 20.69
N VAL A 293 -15.11 -12.20 20.62
CA VAL A 293 -13.87 -12.50 21.35
C VAL A 293 -14.13 -12.58 22.86
N GLY A 294 -14.83 -11.61 23.43
CA GLY A 294 -15.20 -11.63 24.86
C GLY A 294 -16.07 -12.82 25.24
N GLU A 295 -17.01 -13.21 24.38
CA GLU A 295 -17.83 -14.41 24.55
C GLU A 295 -16.96 -15.68 24.55
N LEU A 296 -16.04 -15.81 23.57
CA LEU A 296 -15.14 -16.96 23.45
C LEU A 296 -14.25 -17.09 24.69
N ILE A 297 -13.68 -16.00 25.19
CA ILE A 297 -12.86 -16.00 26.41
C ILE A 297 -13.64 -16.53 27.60
N ASN A 298 -14.93 -16.17 27.71
CA ASN A 298 -15.77 -16.64 28.81
C ASN A 298 -16.25 -18.08 28.69
N THR A 299 -16.45 -18.58 27.48
CA THR A 299 -17.16 -19.85 27.26
C THR A 299 -16.24 -20.99 26.88
N LEU A 300 -15.13 -20.74 26.22
CA LEU A 300 -14.20 -21.79 25.79
C LEU A 300 -13.22 -22.17 26.92
N PRO A 301 -12.78 -23.44 26.97
CA PRO A 301 -11.70 -23.87 27.82
C PRO A 301 -10.37 -23.15 27.54
N VAL A 302 -9.59 -22.92 28.59
CA VAL A 302 -8.33 -22.14 28.55
C VAL A 302 -7.32 -22.74 27.57
N GLU A 303 -7.26 -24.06 27.44
CA GLU A 303 -6.34 -24.73 26.50
C GLU A 303 -6.57 -24.35 25.02
N LYS A 304 -7.79 -23.95 24.63
CA LYS A 304 -8.06 -23.48 23.28
C LYS A 304 -7.44 -22.11 23.03
N HIS A 305 -7.53 -21.23 24.01
CA HIS A 305 -6.90 -19.91 23.96
C HIS A 305 -5.37 -20.01 23.97
N ILE A 306 -4.80 -20.92 24.78
CA ILE A 306 -3.37 -21.21 24.76
C ILE A 306 -2.91 -21.62 23.36
N ALA A 307 -3.61 -22.56 22.72
CA ALA A 307 -3.28 -23.01 21.36
C ALA A 307 -3.35 -21.87 20.36
N TYR A 308 -4.40 -21.05 20.39
CA TYR A 308 -4.57 -19.92 19.52
C TYR A 308 -3.47 -18.85 19.69
N LEU A 309 -3.15 -18.48 20.93
CA LEU A 309 -2.11 -17.49 21.22
C LEU A 309 -0.70 -18.00 20.87
N GLN A 310 -0.42 -19.30 21.13
CA GLN A 310 0.83 -19.94 20.70
C GLN A 310 0.96 -19.94 19.18
N TYR A 311 -0.11 -20.25 18.45
CA TYR A 311 -0.10 -20.22 16.99
C TYR A 311 0.23 -18.82 16.45
N ASN A 312 -0.43 -17.77 16.97
CA ASN A 312 -0.16 -16.39 16.54
C ASN A 312 1.30 -15.98 16.79
N LEU A 313 1.86 -16.37 17.93
CA LEU A 313 3.28 -16.15 18.21
C LEU A 313 4.20 -16.87 17.22
N ILE A 314 3.94 -18.17 16.97
CA ILE A 314 4.78 -18.98 16.08
C ILE A 314 4.69 -18.45 14.65
N ASP A 315 3.49 -18.14 14.16
CA ASP A 315 3.29 -17.60 12.82
C ASP A 315 3.98 -16.24 12.65
N ALA A 316 3.85 -15.33 13.62
CA ALA A 316 4.52 -14.03 13.59
C ALA A 316 6.04 -14.18 13.54
N ALA A 317 6.60 -15.10 14.32
CA ALA A 317 8.05 -15.33 14.40
C ALA A 317 8.61 -16.14 13.22
N ALA A 318 7.80 -16.95 12.53
CA ALA A 318 8.27 -17.96 11.56
C ALA A 318 9.20 -17.40 10.47
N GLY A 319 9.03 -16.15 10.05
CA GLY A 319 9.90 -15.50 9.07
C GLY A 319 11.30 -15.12 9.60
N PHE A 320 11.51 -15.19 10.91
CA PHE A 320 12.71 -14.72 11.63
C PHE A 320 13.43 -15.85 12.39
N LEU A 321 13.00 -17.10 12.21
CA LEU A 321 13.56 -18.31 12.82
C LEU A 321 14.37 -19.12 11.80
N SER A 322 14.57 -20.43 12.07
CA SER A 322 15.27 -21.33 11.15
C SER A 322 14.57 -21.51 9.82
N ASP A 323 15.31 -22.03 8.83
CA ASP A 323 14.81 -22.26 7.48
C ASP A 323 13.59 -23.17 7.41
N ASP A 324 13.41 -24.10 8.35
CA ASP A 324 12.23 -24.96 8.44
C ASP A 324 10.95 -24.15 8.69
N PHE A 325 11.00 -23.13 9.55
CA PHE A 325 9.88 -22.22 9.80
C PHE A 325 9.64 -21.30 8.62
N VAL A 326 10.71 -20.74 8.06
CA VAL A 326 10.65 -19.89 6.86
C VAL A 326 10.03 -20.66 5.69
N ALA A 327 10.46 -21.92 5.48
CA ALA A 327 9.94 -22.78 4.44
C ALA A 327 8.45 -23.13 4.70
N ALA A 328 8.08 -23.45 5.93
CA ALA A 328 6.67 -23.74 6.27
C ALA A 328 5.77 -22.53 5.98
N LYS A 329 6.19 -21.32 6.36
CA LYS A 329 5.46 -20.09 6.08
C LYS A 329 5.35 -19.80 4.58
N PHE A 330 6.42 -20.00 3.84
CA PHE A 330 6.43 -19.85 2.38
C PHE A 330 5.55 -20.88 1.68
N ASP A 331 5.58 -22.15 2.11
CA ASP A 331 4.77 -23.22 1.53
C ASP A 331 3.28 -22.92 1.58
N PHE A 332 2.81 -22.21 2.60
CA PHE A 332 1.43 -21.78 2.69
C PHE A 332 1.20 -20.41 2.04
N TYR A 333 1.74 -19.33 2.58
CA TYR A 333 1.46 -17.96 2.12
C TYR A 333 2.03 -17.67 0.72
N GLY A 334 3.20 -18.22 0.43
CA GLY A 334 3.85 -18.05 -0.88
C GLY A 334 3.27 -18.94 -1.96
N LYS A 335 3.24 -20.26 -1.72
CA LYS A 335 2.81 -21.22 -2.75
C LYS A 335 1.29 -21.34 -2.85
N VAL A 336 0.59 -21.59 -1.74
CA VAL A 336 -0.84 -21.89 -1.77
C VAL A 336 -1.65 -20.62 -2.06
N LEU A 337 -1.41 -19.55 -1.31
CA LEU A 337 -2.19 -18.31 -1.46
C LEU A 337 -1.78 -17.47 -2.68
N SER A 338 -0.48 -17.38 -2.97
CA SER A 338 0.03 -16.46 -4.00
C SER A 338 0.52 -17.15 -5.27
N GLY A 339 0.64 -18.48 -5.29
CA GLY A 339 1.10 -19.25 -6.47
C GLY A 339 2.60 -19.15 -6.76
N LYS A 340 3.42 -18.57 -5.88
CA LYS A 340 4.88 -18.56 -6.02
C LYS A 340 5.44 -19.97 -5.96
N LYS A 341 6.54 -20.24 -6.68
CA LYS A 341 7.15 -21.57 -6.69
C LYS A 341 8.39 -21.65 -5.80
N VAL A 342 9.17 -20.58 -5.71
CA VAL A 342 10.35 -20.48 -4.86
C VAL A 342 10.28 -19.24 -3.97
N ASN A 343 10.89 -19.33 -2.77
CA ASN A 343 10.96 -18.20 -1.86
C ASN A 343 12.01 -17.18 -2.35
N ARG A 344 11.85 -15.95 -1.94
CA ARG A 344 12.82 -14.89 -2.20
C ARG A 344 14.18 -15.23 -1.55
N PRO A 345 15.30 -14.93 -2.19
CA PRO A 345 16.64 -15.11 -1.62
C PRO A 345 16.76 -14.46 -0.23
N ARG A 346 17.58 -15.03 0.65
CA ARG A 346 17.77 -14.54 2.01
C ARG A 346 18.11 -13.05 2.05
N TRP A 347 19.03 -12.58 1.19
CA TRP A 347 19.40 -11.17 1.18
C TRP A 347 18.20 -10.24 0.88
N LYS A 348 17.32 -10.60 -0.05
CA LYS A 348 16.09 -9.82 -0.34
C LYS A 348 15.17 -9.77 0.88
N ARG A 349 14.99 -10.91 1.56
CA ARG A 349 14.18 -10.97 2.78
C ARG A 349 14.80 -10.14 3.91
N SER A 350 16.13 -10.18 4.04
CA SER A 350 16.87 -9.41 5.06
C SER A 350 16.83 -7.90 4.79
N VAL A 351 17.00 -7.47 3.53
CA VAL A 351 16.80 -6.07 3.12
C VAL A 351 15.37 -5.60 3.43
N SER A 352 14.37 -6.42 3.09
CA SER A 352 12.97 -6.09 3.39
C SER A 352 12.71 -5.96 4.89
N ALA A 353 13.29 -6.82 5.72
CA ALA A 353 13.15 -6.76 7.17
C ALA A 353 13.81 -5.50 7.77
N VAL A 354 15.03 -5.18 7.34
CA VAL A 354 15.72 -3.95 7.76
C VAL A 354 14.92 -2.71 7.35
N ASN A 355 14.45 -2.70 6.10
CA ASN A 355 13.62 -1.61 5.59
C ASN A 355 12.29 -1.46 6.35
N GLY A 356 11.65 -2.58 6.73
CA GLY A 356 10.41 -2.56 7.50
C GLY A 356 10.57 -2.09 8.95
N LEU A 357 11.69 -2.44 9.60
CA LEU A 357 11.93 -2.12 11.00
C LEU A 357 12.65 -0.78 11.24
N LEU A 358 13.41 -0.30 10.24
CA LEU A 358 14.21 0.93 10.29
C LEU A 358 13.90 1.85 9.10
N GLY A 359 12.65 1.92 8.70
CA GLY A 359 12.22 2.50 7.43
C GLY A 359 12.75 3.90 7.14
N GLU A 360 12.55 4.86 8.03
CA GLU A 360 13.05 6.23 7.79
C GLU A 360 14.57 6.36 7.97
N VAL A 361 15.19 5.49 8.77
CA VAL A 361 16.65 5.45 8.88
C VAL A 361 17.30 5.05 7.54
N VAL A 362 16.74 4.03 6.89
CA VAL A 362 17.13 3.63 5.52
C VAL A 362 16.74 4.71 4.52
N GLY A 363 15.57 5.35 4.71
CA GLY A 363 15.03 6.41 3.86
C GLY A 363 15.93 7.63 3.76
N GLN A 364 16.57 8.04 4.85
CA GLN A 364 17.55 9.13 4.84
C GLN A 364 18.73 8.83 3.92
N LEU A 365 19.33 7.65 4.06
CA LEU A 365 20.44 7.21 3.22
C LEU A 365 20.03 7.08 1.74
N TYR A 366 18.80 6.61 1.51
CA TYR A 366 18.26 6.46 0.18
C TYR A 366 18.11 7.80 -0.54
N VAL A 367 17.51 8.79 0.11
CA VAL A 367 17.26 10.12 -0.45
C VAL A 367 18.56 10.87 -0.75
N GLU A 368 19.51 10.81 0.17
CA GLU A 368 20.82 11.46 -0.01
C GLU A 368 21.53 10.97 -1.29
N LYS A 369 21.36 9.69 -1.64
CA LYS A 369 22.08 9.10 -2.78
C LYS A 369 21.26 9.09 -4.07
N HIS A 370 19.92 8.93 -3.99
CA HIS A 370 19.11 8.54 -5.15
C HIS A 370 18.02 9.53 -5.54
N PHE A 371 17.78 10.62 -4.79
CA PHE A 371 16.73 11.58 -5.12
C PHE A 371 17.24 13.00 -5.37
N PRO A 372 17.31 13.45 -6.65
CA PRO A 372 17.79 14.78 -6.98
C PRO A 372 16.72 15.86 -6.67
N PRO A 373 17.11 17.04 -6.10
CA PRO A 373 16.19 18.13 -5.78
C PRO A 373 15.34 18.61 -6.97
N ALA A 374 15.89 18.61 -8.18
CA ALA A 374 15.19 19.02 -9.41
C ALA A 374 13.93 18.14 -9.71
N ALA A 375 13.93 16.88 -9.31
CA ALA A 375 12.76 16.01 -9.45
C ALA A 375 11.62 16.48 -8.54
N LYS A 376 11.92 16.87 -7.30
CA LYS A 376 10.92 17.42 -6.35
C LYS A 376 10.26 18.69 -6.92
N GLU A 377 11.06 19.62 -7.44
CA GLU A 377 10.54 20.87 -8.01
C GLU A 377 9.59 20.63 -9.21
N ARG A 378 9.99 19.74 -10.13
CA ARG A 378 9.16 19.42 -11.30
C ARG A 378 7.85 18.73 -10.88
N MET A 379 7.89 17.87 -9.87
CA MET A 379 6.70 17.22 -9.32
C MET A 379 5.74 18.21 -8.69
N VAL A 380 6.22 19.13 -7.85
CA VAL A 380 5.39 20.17 -7.23
C VAL A 380 4.67 20.99 -8.31
N LYS A 381 5.36 21.31 -9.42
CA LYS A 381 4.73 21.99 -10.55
C LYS A 381 3.63 21.16 -11.22
N LEU A 382 3.87 19.84 -11.42
CA LEU A 382 2.85 18.95 -11.97
C LEU A 382 1.62 18.89 -11.06
N VAL A 383 1.81 18.71 -9.75
CA VAL A 383 0.73 18.72 -8.76
C VAL A 383 -0.10 19.99 -8.86
N GLY A 384 0.53 21.16 -8.91
CA GLY A 384 -0.17 22.45 -9.06
C GLY A 384 -0.96 22.57 -10.37
N ASN A 385 -0.47 22.00 -11.46
CA ASN A 385 -1.20 21.98 -12.74
C ASN A 385 -2.45 21.07 -12.68
N LEU A 386 -2.32 19.89 -12.04
CA LEU A 386 -3.43 18.96 -11.87
C LEU A 386 -4.49 19.52 -10.91
N GLN A 387 -4.09 20.19 -9.81
CA GLN A 387 -5.05 20.89 -8.93
C GLN A 387 -5.90 21.90 -9.69
N LYS A 388 -5.27 22.71 -10.54
CA LYS A 388 -6.00 23.67 -11.40
C LYS A 388 -6.95 22.98 -12.35
N ALA A 389 -6.50 21.91 -13.01
CA ALA A 389 -7.33 21.15 -13.94
C ALA A 389 -8.54 20.51 -13.23
N LEU A 390 -8.34 19.90 -12.07
CA LEU A 390 -9.43 19.33 -11.27
C LEU A 390 -10.41 20.42 -10.82
N ALA A 391 -9.93 21.60 -10.40
CA ALA A 391 -10.78 22.70 -10.02
C ALA A 391 -11.69 23.15 -11.17
N GLU A 392 -11.15 23.29 -12.40
CA GLU A 392 -11.95 23.66 -13.58
C GLU A 392 -12.98 22.56 -13.93
N ARG A 393 -12.61 21.29 -13.81
CA ARG A 393 -13.53 20.17 -14.04
C ARG A 393 -14.66 20.11 -13.01
N ILE A 394 -14.39 20.37 -11.71
CA ILE A 394 -15.42 20.47 -10.68
C ILE A 394 -16.40 21.61 -11.00
N LYS A 395 -15.90 22.78 -11.41
CA LYS A 395 -16.76 23.91 -11.80
C LYS A 395 -17.66 23.58 -12.98
N ALA A 396 -17.18 22.82 -13.93
CA ALA A 396 -17.89 22.43 -15.14
C ALA A 396 -18.97 21.35 -14.92
N GLN A 397 -19.00 20.65 -13.78
CA GLN A 397 -19.98 19.58 -13.55
C GLN A 397 -21.41 20.09 -13.49
N GLU A 398 -22.26 19.64 -14.40
CA GLU A 398 -23.68 20.04 -14.47
C GLU A 398 -24.56 19.29 -13.44
N TRP A 399 -24.14 18.10 -13.04
CA TRP A 399 -24.89 17.27 -12.10
C TRP A 399 -24.76 17.70 -10.63
N MET A 400 -23.73 18.49 -10.32
CA MET A 400 -23.39 18.93 -8.95
C MET A 400 -23.95 20.36 -8.71
N SER A 401 -24.57 20.57 -7.57
CA SER A 401 -25.05 21.89 -7.16
C SER A 401 -23.90 22.87 -6.88
N GLU A 402 -24.12 24.16 -7.04
CA GLU A 402 -23.12 25.19 -6.79
C GLU A 402 -22.62 25.18 -5.33
N SER A 403 -23.50 24.81 -4.38
CA SER A 403 -23.12 24.67 -2.98
C SER A 403 -22.10 23.54 -2.76
N THR A 404 -22.30 22.37 -3.37
CA THR A 404 -21.37 21.24 -3.29
C THR A 404 -20.08 21.53 -4.04
N LYS A 405 -20.14 22.16 -5.24
CA LYS A 405 -18.96 22.62 -5.98
C LYS A 405 -18.08 23.56 -5.13
N ALA A 406 -18.68 24.54 -4.47
CA ALA A 406 -17.94 25.50 -3.66
C ALA A 406 -17.15 24.80 -2.53
N LYS A 407 -17.77 23.84 -1.84
CA LYS A 407 -17.12 23.06 -0.79
C LYS A 407 -16.07 22.10 -1.34
N ALA A 408 -16.29 21.49 -2.52
CA ALA A 408 -15.31 20.65 -3.19
C ALA A 408 -14.06 21.47 -3.58
N LEU A 409 -14.24 22.67 -4.11
CA LEU A 409 -13.13 23.58 -4.43
C LEU A 409 -12.39 24.05 -3.18
N GLU A 410 -13.10 24.33 -2.08
CA GLU A 410 -12.47 24.64 -0.80
C GLU A 410 -11.61 23.46 -0.31
N LYS A 411 -12.14 22.23 -0.34
CA LYS A 411 -11.41 21.03 0.04
C LYS A 411 -10.15 20.83 -0.80
N LEU A 412 -10.27 20.96 -2.12
CA LEU A 412 -9.13 20.83 -3.05
C LEU A 412 -8.05 21.88 -2.79
N SER A 413 -8.44 23.12 -2.44
CA SER A 413 -7.51 24.24 -2.24
C SER A 413 -6.62 24.08 -1.00
N VAL A 414 -7.00 23.22 -0.07
CA VAL A 414 -6.28 22.98 1.21
C VAL A 414 -5.66 21.59 1.26
N PHE A 415 -5.52 20.90 0.15
CA PHE A 415 -4.77 19.64 0.11
C PHE A 415 -3.35 19.83 0.61
N HIS A 416 -2.96 19.04 1.60
CA HIS A 416 -1.59 18.96 2.05
C HIS A 416 -0.79 18.09 1.05
N VAL A 417 0.25 18.66 0.43
CA VAL A 417 1.02 18.01 -0.63
C VAL A 417 2.40 17.62 -0.13
N LYS A 418 2.68 16.31 -0.13
CA LYS A 418 3.96 15.72 0.27
C LYS A 418 4.67 15.11 -0.94
N VAL A 419 5.91 15.53 -1.21
CA VAL A 419 6.70 15.07 -2.37
C VAL A 419 8.11 14.70 -1.95
N GLY A 420 8.55 13.51 -2.29
CA GLY A 420 9.90 13.02 -2.15
C GLY A 420 10.19 12.42 -0.77
N TYR A 421 10.34 13.26 0.25
CA TYR A 421 10.71 12.85 1.60
C TYR A 421 10.25 13.87 2.64
N PRO A 422 10.12 13.46 3.94
CA PRO A 422 9.68 14.33 5.02
C PRO A 422 10.74 15.40 5.35
N ASP A 423 10.30 16.60 5.70
CA ASP A 423 11.20 17.67 6.16
C ASP A 423 11.72 17.40 7.58
N LYS A 424 10.97 16.62 8.37
CA LYS A 424 11.34 16.17 9.71
C LYS A 424 11.31 14.65 9.78
N TRP A 425 12.44 14.06 10.06
CA TRP A 425 12.59 12.62 10.21
C TRP A 425 12.16 12.13 11.59
N LYS A 426 11.64 10.91 11.67
CA LYS A 426 11.32 10.23 12.91
C LYS A 426 12.59 9.94 13.71
N ASP A 427 12.57 10.17 15.01
CA ASP A 427 13.72 9.97 15.89
C ASP A 427 13.81 8.52 16.38
N TYR A 428 14.76 7.77 15.86
CA TYR A 428 15.06 6.38 16.25
C TYR A 428 16.13 6.28 17.35
N SER A 429 16.54 7.38 17.99
CA SER A 429 17.64 7.37 18.97
C SER A 429 17.39 6.42 20.13
N THR A 430 16.15 6.27 20.57
CA THR A 430 15.74 5.39 21.68
C THR A 430 15.50 3.94 21.29
N LEU A 431 15.49 3.61 19.99
CA LEU A 431 15.39 2.22 19.55
C LEU A 431 16.74 1.52 19.67
N GLU A 432 16.82 0.49 20.50
CA GLU A 432 18.03 -0.33 20.63
C GLU A 432 17.99 -1.53 19.68
N ILE A 433 19.04 -1.69 18.86
CA ILE A 433 19.33 -2.89 18.08
C ILE A 433 20.61 -3.52 18.67
N LYS A 434 20.55 -4.81 19.03
CA LYS A 434 21.62 -5.56 19.74
C LYS A 434 22.04 -6.79 18.93
N LYS A 435 23.29 -7.23 19.13
CA LYS A 435 23.88 -8.44 18.52
C LYS A 435 23.51 -9.72 19.28
N ASP A 436 22.26 -9.84 19.76
CA ASP A 436 21.84 -10.97 20.57
C ASP A 436 20.91 -11.94 19.81
N SER A 437 19.80 -11.47 19.27
CA SER A 437 18.83 -12.30 18.56
C SER A 437 18.10 -11.49 17.50
N TYR A 438 17.91 -12.09 16.32
CA TYR A 438 17.14 -11.48 15.25
C TYR A 438 15.69 -11.23 15.70
N TRP A 439 15.01 -12.26 16.24
CA TRP A 439 13.64 -12.14 16.75
C TRP A 439 13.51 -11.13 17.91
N ALA A 440 14.47 -11.10 18.81
CA ALA A 440 14.43 -10.13 19.90
C ALA A 440 14.52 -8.67 19.40
N ASN A 441 15.26 -8.40 18.33
CA ASN A 441 15.30 -7.08 17.73
C ASN A 441 13.99 -6.72 17.00
N VAL A 442 13.34 -7.70 16.36
CA VAL A 442 11.99 -7.50 15.79
C VAL A 442 11.01 -7.09 16.90
N CYS A 443 11.03 -7.79 18.05
CA CYS A 443 10.18 -7.44 19.19
C CYS A 443 10.53 -6.05 19.77
N ARG A 444 11.82 -5.66 19.86
CA ARG A 444 12.22 -4.32 20.34
C ARG A 444 11.71 -3.21 19.43
N ALA A 445 11.83 -3.40 18.12
CA ALA A 445 11.30 -2.45 17.14
C ALA A 445 9.79 -2.33 17.26
N ALA A 446 9.08 -3.44 17.37
CA ALA A 446 7.62 -3.45 17.56
C ALA A 446 7.18 -2.76 18.87
N GLN A 447 7.90 -3.00 19.97
CA GLN A 447 7.66 -2.33 21.25
C GLN A 447 7.90 -0.82 21.15
N TRP A 448 8.93 -0.43 20.43
CA TRP A 448 9.25 0.99 20.21
C TRP A 448 8.16 1.68 19.39
N GLU A 449 7.71 1.08 18.28
CA GLU A 449 6.59 1.58 17.47
C GLU A 449 5.30 1.68 18.27
N MET A 450 4.99 0.66 19.10
CA MET A 450 3.80 0.67 19.94
C MET A 450 3.84 1.83 20.95
N LYS A 451 4.98 2.05 21.62
CA LYS A 451 5.15 3.15 22.57
C LYS A 451 5.02 4.51 21.89
N ASP A 452 5.59 4.67 20.70
CA ASP A 452 5.48 5.87 19.90
C ASP A 452 4.00 6.12 19.54
N ASN A 453 3.30 5.12 19.01
CA ASN A 453 1.89 5.21 18.65
C ASN A 453 1.01 5.59 19.85
N ILE A 454 1.15 4.89 21.00
CA ILE A 454 0.37 5.17 22.21
C ILE A 454 0.68 6.57 22.77
N SER A 455 1.92 7.04 22.63
CA SER A 455 2.33 8.36 23.11
C SER A 455 1.54 9.53 22.47
N ARG A 456 0.87 9.28 21.36
CA ARG A 456 0.08 10.26 20.60
C ARG A 456 -1.34 10.45 21.14
N LEU A 457 -1.82 9.55 21.99
CA LEU A 457 -3.18 9.58 22.52
C LEU A 457 -3.51 10.93 23.14
N GLY A 458 -4.65 11.52 22.72
CA GLY A 458 -5.14 12.81 23.18
C GLY A 458 -4.30 14.02 22.72
N LYS A 459 -3.24 13.81 21.92
CA LYS A 459 -2.44 14.89 21.35
C LYS A 459 -2.97 15.31 19.99
N PRO A 460 -2.65 16.54 19.54
CA PRO A 460 -2.93 16.97 18.18
C PRO A 460 -2.33 16.00 17.15
N VAL A 461 -3.03 15.84 16.02
CA VAL A 461 -2.54 15.07 14.88
C VAL A 461 -1.38 15.81 14.22
N ASP A 462 -0.25 15.13 14.02
CA ASP A 462 0.89 15.65 13.28
C ASP A 462 0.63 15.46 11.77
N LYS A 463 0.25 16.55 11.09
CA LYS A 463 -0.03 16.52 9.65
C LYS A 463 1.24 16.41 8.79
N ASP A 464 2.42 16.59 9.38
CA ASP A 464 3.71 16.46 8.67
C ASP A 464 4.24 15.02 8.70
N GLU A 465 3.64 14.13 9.51
CA GLU A 465 4.01 12.71 9.54
C GLU A 465 3.71 12.02 8.21
N TRP A 466 4.64 11.20 7.72
CA TRP A 466 4.49 10.42 6.51
C TRP A 466 4.04 9.00 6.84
N LEU A 467 3.05 8.48 6.09
CA LEU A 467 2.56 7.09 6.24
C LEU A 467 3.35 6.09 5.38
N MET A 468 4.16 6.59 4.45
CA MET A 468 5.07 5.79 3.62
C MET A 468 6.47 6.36 3.71
N THR A 469 7.48 5.48 3.69
CA THR A 469 8.88 5.89 3.65
C THR A 469 9.27 6.38 2.25
N PRO A 470 10.30 7.23 2.11
CA PRO A 470 10.74 7.77 0.81
C PRO A 470 11.10 6.71 -0.23
N GLN A 471 11.58 5.55 0.19
CA GLN A 471 11.94 4.43 -0.68
C GLN A 471 10.75 3.51 -1.02
N THR A 472 9.53 3.88 -0.67
CA THR A 472 8.32 3.15 -1.06
C THR A 472 7.92 3.48 -2.49
N VAL A 473 7.77 2.46 -3.35
CA VAL A 473 7.26 2.60 -4.72
C VAL A 473 5.74 2.59 -4.68
N ASN A 474 5.15 3.68 -4.25
CA ASN A 474 3.70 3.91 -4.18
C ASN A 474 3.40 5.40 -3.97
N ALA A 475 2.10 5.74 -3.88
CA ALA A 475 1.56 7.03 -3.48
C ALA A 475 0.34 6.80 -2.59
N TYR A 476 -0.19 7.84 -1.95
CA TYR A 476 -1.45 7.72 -1.19
C TYR A 476 -2.18 9.06 -1.03
N TYR A 477 -3.51 8.97 -0.86
CA TYR A 477 -4.35 10.00 -0.27
C TYR A 477 -4.75 9.59 1.16
N ASN A 478 -4.65 10.50 2.13
CA ASN A 478 -5.14 10.30 3.49
C ASN A 478 -6.31 11.23 3.79
N PRO A 479 -7.53 10.70 3.98
CA PRO A 479 -8.71 11.53 4.20
C PRO A 479 -8.70 12.28 5.53
N SER A 480 -8.07 11.74 6.59
CA SER A 480 -8.07 12.36 7.92
C SER A 480 -7.17 13.59 8.04
N THR A 481 -6.20 13.74 7.15
CA THR A 481 -5.33 14.91 7.05
C THR A 481 -5.52 15.70 5.76
N ASN A 482 -6.40 15.20 4.87
CA ASN A 482 -6.67 15.74 3.54
C ASN A 482 -5.37 15.95 2.74
N GLU A 483 -4.53 14.91 2.68
CA GLU A 483 -3.19 14.96 2.09
C GLU A 483 -3.00 13.98 0.94
N ILE A 484 -2.12 14.37 0.00
CA ILE A 484 -1.59 13.49 -1.06
C ILE A 484 -0.08 13.37 -0.89
N CYS A 485 0.45 12.17 -1.03
CA CYS A 485 1.87 11.89 -0.81
C CYS A 485 2.49 11.08 -1.95
N PHE A 486 3.64 11.53 -2.43
CA PHE A 486 4.41 10.90 -3.50
C PHE A 486 5.85 10.68 -3.03
N PRO A 487 6.19 9.49 -2.48
CA PRO A 487 7.53 9.14 -2.06
C PRO A 487 8.57 9.23 -3.20
N ALA A 488 9.83 9.44 -2.84
CA ALA A 488 10.92 9.61 -3.82
C ALA A 488 11.04 8.42 -4.78
N ALA A 489 10.81 7.20 -4.31
CA ALA A 489 11.03 6.00 -5.10
C ALA A 489 10.07 5.82 -6.28
N ILE A 490 8.84 6.36 -6.24
CA ILE A 490 7.94 6.31 -7.40
C ILE A 490 8.31 7.34 -8.48
N LEU A 491 9.12 8.35 -8.15
CA LEU A 491 9.50 9.45 -9.04
C LEU A 491 10.66 9.07 -9.96
N GLN A 492 10.57 7.89 -10.57
CA GLN A 492 11.54 7.29 -11.48
C GLN A 492 10.82 6.62 -12.66
N LYS A 493 11.57 6.30 -13.74
CA LYS A 493 11.03 5.53 -14.89
C LYS A 493 10.42 4.20 -14.42
N PRO A 494 9.24 3.81 -14.95
CA PRO A 494 8.49 4.45 -16.04
C PRO A 494 7.46 5.51 -15.56
N PHE A 495 7.34 5.76 -14.26
CA PHE A 495 6.34 6.70 -13.71
C PHE A 495 6.70 8.14 -14.00
N PHE A 496 7.96 8.51 -13.81
CA PHE A 496 8.48 9.85 -14.04
C PHE A 496 9.82 9.83 -14.75
N ASP A 497 9.92 10.56 -15.87
CA ASP A 497 11.14 10.68 -16.66
C ASP A 497 11.49 12.14 -16.90
N MET A 498 12.61 12.60 -16.33
CA MET A 498 13.12 13.96 -16.52
C MET A 498 13.48 14.27 -17.99
N GLU A 499 13.75 13.23 -18.80
CA GLU A 499 14.15 13.35 -20.18
C GLU A 499 12.97 13.15 -21.16
N ALA A 500 11.80 12.72 -20.68
CA ALA A 500 10.60 12.57 -21.50
C ALA A 500 9.82 13.88 -21.64
N ASP A 501 9.04 13.96 -22.74
CA ASP A 501 8.13 15.07 -22.96
C ASP A 501 6.91 15.02 -22.02
N ASP A 502 6.13 16.09 -22.02
CA ASP A 502 4.98 16.22 -21.12
C ASP A 502 3.87 15.20 -21.43
N ALA A 503 3.72 14.72 -22.67
CA ALA A 503 2.72 13.70 -22.98
C ALA A 503 2.92 12.42 -22.15
N ALA A 504 4.17 11.94 -22.08
CA ALA A 504 4.50 10.75 -21.30
C ALA A 504 4.39 11.00 -19.79
N ASN A 505 4.93 12.11 -19.27
CA ASN A 505 4.90 12.39 -17.83
C ASN A 505 3.48 12.65 -17.31
N TYR A 506 2.64 13.35 -18.06
CA TYR A 506 1.22 13.52 -17.69
C TYR A 506 0.44 12.19 -17.84
N GLY A 507 0.76 11.36 -18.85
CA GLY A 507 0.15 10.03 -19.02
C GLY A 507 0.54 9.04 -17.92
N ALA A 508 1.73 9.20 -17.34
CA ALA A 508 2.24 8.33 -16.27
C ALA A 508 2.02 8.95 -14.88
N ILE A 509 3.03 9.61 -14.31
CA ILE A 509 2.94 10.16 -12.95
C ILE A 509 1.81 11.20 -12.82
N GLY A 510 1.47 11.92 -13.88
CA GLY A 510 0.34 12.85 -13.88
C GLY A 510 -0.98 12.13 -13.58
N VAL A 511 -1.24 10.96 -14.18
CA VAL A 511 -2.43 10.17 -13.86
C VAL A 511 -2.39 9.67 -12.43
N VAL A 512 -1.23 9.25 -11.89
CA VAL A 512 -1.08 8.87 -10.48
C VAL A 512 -1.40 10.06 -9.56
N ILE A 513 -0.90 11.25 -9.86
CA ILE A 513 -1.23 12.47 -9.08
C ILE A 513 -2.73 12.74 -9.10
N GLY A 514 -3.35 12.68 -10.29
CA GLY A 514 -4.79 12.88 -10.45
C GLY A 514 -5.62 11.81 -9.73
N HIS A 515 -5.14 10.57 -9.72
CA HIS A 515 -5.71 9.44 -8.98
C HIS A 515 -5.76 9.74 -7.47
N GLU A 516 -4.64 10.12 -6.87
CA GLU A 516 -4.59 10.47 -5.44
C GLU A 516 -5.47 11.69 -5.12
N MET A 517 -5.50 12.71 -5.98
CA MET A 517 -6.42 13.84 -5.80
C MET A 517 -7.88 13.43 -5.86
N THR A 518 -8.22 12.50 -6.75
CA THR A 518 -9.60 12.03 -6.94
C THR A 518 -10.08 11.21 -5.74
N HIS A 519 -9.18 10.53 -5.02
CA HIS A 519 -9.54 9.88 -3.75
C HIS A 519 -10.14 10.83 -2.72
N GLY A 520 -9.84 12.13 -2.77
CA GLY A 520 -10.52 13.13 -1.96
C GLY A 520 -12.02 13.27 -2.24
N PHE A 521 -12.48 12.75 -3.39
CA PHE A 521 -13.84 12.92 -3.92
C PHE A 521 -14.48 11.59 -4.37
N ASP A 522 -13.84 10.44 -4.14
CA ASP A 522 -14.39 9.12 -4.42
C ASP A 522 -15.52 8.75 -3.43
N ASP A 523 -15.98 7.50 -3.46
CA ASP A 523 -17.08 7.01 -2.62
C ASP A 523 -16.81 7.11 -1.10
N GLN A 524 -15.54 7.05 -0.69
CA GLN A 524 -15.12 7.20 0.70
C GLN A 524 -14.64 8.63 1.00
N GLY A 525 -13.69 9.15 0.22
CA GLY A 525 -13.08 10.45 0.48
C GLY A 525 -14.05 11.61 0.45
N ARG A 526 -15.13 11.54 -0.37
CA ARG A 526 -16.21 12.54 -0.38
C ARG A 526 -16.91 12.68 0.98
N GLN A 527 -16.83 11.68 1.85
CA GLN A 527 -17.46 11.70 3.16
C GLN A 527 -16.65 12.48 4.21
N TYR A 528 -15.41 12.87 3.88
CA TYR A 528 -14.54 13.67 4.73
C TYR A 528 -14.51 15.12 4.24
N ASP A 529 -14.67 16.07 5.16
CA ASP A 529 -14.61 17.49 4.84
C ASP A 529 -13.17 17.98 4.59
N LYS A 530 -13.00 19.27 4.33
CA LYS A 530 -11.72 19.90 4.03
C LYS A 530 -10.69 19.82 5.17
N ASP A 531 -11.17 19.65 6.40
CA ASP A 531 -10.34 19.56 7.60
C ASP A 531 -10.00 18.10 7.95
N GLY A 532 -10.56 17.13 7.21
CA GLY A 532 -10.36 15.69 7.41
C GLY A 532 -11.38 15.03 8.35
N ASN A 533 -12.47 15.71 8.69
CA ASN A 533 -13.50 15.14 9.52
C ASN A 533 -14.49 14.33 8.69
N LEU A 534 -14.85 13.13 9.16
CA LEU A 534 -15.95 12.32 8.66
C LEU A 534 -17.25 13.05 8.92
N LYS A 535 -17.72 13.78 7.91
CA LYS A 535 -18.87 14.68 8.00
C LYS A 535 -19.48 14.83 6.62
N ASP A 536 -20.77 14.54 6.51
CA ASP A 536 -21.49 14.78 5.27
C ASP A 536 -21.58 16.30 4.99
N TRP A 537 -20.96 16.72 3.89
CA TRP A 537 -20.92 18.12 3.46
C TRP A 537 -21.57 18.33 2.09
N TRP A 538 -22.00 17.24 1.45
CA TRP A 538 -22.71 17.26 0.18
C TRP A 538 -24.19 17.61 0.38
N GLN A 539 -24.82 18.17 -0.65
CA GLN A 539 -26.28 18.20 -0.70
C GLN A 539 -26.81 16.77 -0.91
N ALA A 540 -27.90 16.42 -0.28
CA ALA A 540 -28.46 15.07 -0.34
C ALA A 540 -28.73 14.61 -1.79
N GLU A 541 -29.26 15.52 -2.63
CA GLU A 541 -29.53 15.24 -4.03
C GLU A 541 -28.25 14.99 -4.84
N ASP A 542 -27.14 15.67 -4.52
CA ASP A 542 -25.86 15.44 -5.17
C ASP A 542 -25.25 14.10 -4.76
N ALA A 543 -25.39 13.70 -3.51
CA ALA A 543 -24.97 12.39 -3.01
C ALA A 543 -25.72 11.25 -3.73
N GLU A 544 -27.05 11.41 -3.93
CA GLU A 544 -27.84 10.43 -4.69
C GLU A 544 -27.47 10.40 -6.18
N ARG A 545 -27.22 11.56 -6.81
CA ARG A 545 -26.76 11.62 -8.21
C ARG A 545 -25.39 10.98 -8.35
N PHE A 546 -24.48 11.20 -7.41
CA PHE A 546 -23.16 10.56 -7.38
C PHE A 546 -23.30 9.04 -7.30
N LYS A 547 -24.06 8.53 -6.33
CA LYS A 547 -24.31 7.09 -6.15
C LYS A 547 -24.88 6.43 -7.41
N LYS A 548 -25.86 7.09 -8.05
CA LYS A 548 -26.44 6.59 -9.30
C LYS A 548 -25.42 6.52 -10.45
N ARG A 549 -24.55 7.53 -10.56
CA ARG A 549 -23.51 7.58 -11.60
C ARG A 549 -22.43 6.51 -11.34
N THR A 550 -21.96 6.40 -10.13
CA THR A 550 -20.90 5.45 -9.76
C THR A 550 -21.34 4.00 -9.83
N GLN A 551 -22.67 3.73 -9.80
CA GLN A 551 -23.21 2.38 -10.01
C GLN A 551 -22.79 1.79 -11.36
N ILE A 552 -22.59 2.62 -12.40
CA ILE A 552 -22.06 2.20 -13.70
C ILE A 552 -20.72 1.47 -13.54
N MET A 553 -19.82 2.01 -12.70
CA MET A 553 -18.52 1.37 -12.45
C MET A 553 -18.67 0.09 -11.64
N VAL A 554 -19.51 0.08 -10.61
CA VAL A 554 -19.78 -1.14 -9.84
C VAL A 554 -20.27 -2.27 -10.76
N ASP A 555 -21.27 -1.99 -11.59
CA ASP A 555 -21.87 -2.98 -12.49
C ASP A 555 -20.87 -3.43 -13.57
N PHE A 556 -20.13 -2.50 -14.16
CA PHE A 556 -19.13 -2.80 -15.18
C PHE A 556 -18.05 -3.72 -14.64
N PHE A 557 -17.39 -3.36 -13.54
CA PHE A 557 -16.28 -4.14 -12.97
C PHE A 557 -16.74 -5.46 -12.33
N SER A 558 -17.97 -5.53 -11.81
CA SER A 558 -18.56 -6.78 -11.31
C SER A 558 -18.90 -7.79 -12.43
N ASN A 559 -19.03 -7.34 -13.67
CA ASN A 559 -19.31 -8.22 -14.81
C ASN A 559 -18.05 -8.77 -15.50
N ILE A 560 -16.87 -8.28 -15.14
CA ILE A 560 -15.61 -8.74 -15.71
C ILE A 560 -15.27 -10.17 -15.20
N ASP A 561 -15.02 -11.08 -16.14
CA ASP A 561 -14.46 -12.40 -15.83
C ASP A 561 -12.94 -12.24 -15.59
N VAL A 562 -12.51 -12.23 -14.32
CA VAL A 562 -11.09 -12.15 -13.96
C VAL A 562 -10.41 -13.52 -14.05
N LEU A 563 -11.16 -14.58 -13.81
CA LEU A 563 -10.85 -15.99 -14.09
C LEU A 563 -12.10 -16.67 -14.65
N PRO A 564 -11.99 -17.84 -15.29
CA PRO A 564 -13.16 -18.54 -15.84
C PRO A 564 -14.28 -18.83 -14.82
N ASP A 565 -13.94 -18.95 -13.55
CA ASP A 565 -14.83 -19.25 -12.43
C ASP A 565 -14.97 -18.09 -11.43
N LEU A 566 -14.43 -16.90 -11.75
CA LEU A 566 -14.39 -15.77 -10.81
C LEU A 566 -14.69 -14.44 -11.51
N LYS A 567 -15.70 -13.75 -11.02
CA LYS A 567 -16.00 -12.36 -11.41
C LYS A 567 -15.19 -11.35 -10.58
N GLY A 568 -14.99 -10.17 -11.13
CA GLY A 568 -14.47 -9.03 -10.40
C GLY A 568 -15.40 -8.59 -9.27
N ASN A 569 -14.87 -7.85 -8.30
CA ASN A 569 -15.65 -7.26 -7.21
C ASN A 569 -15.73 -5.73 -7.39
N GLY A 570 -16.67 -5.28 -8.23
CA GLY A 570 -16.81 -3.86 -8.55
C GLY A 570 -17.19 -2.98 -7.36
N GLN A 571 -17.82 -3.54 -6.32
CA GLN A 571 -18.12 -2.80 -5.09
C GLN A 571 -16.86 -2.60 -4.23
N LEU A 572 -16.01 -3.60 -4.13
CA LEU A 572 -14.73 -3.51 -3.43
C LEU A 572 -13.79 -2.51 -4.14
N THR A 573 -13.76 -2.57 -5.48
CA THR A 573 -12.82 -1.77 -6.29
C THR A 573 -13.36 -0.40 -6.70
N LEU A 574 -14.54 0.02 -6.23
CA LEU A 574 -15.20 1.24 -6.68
C LEU A 574 -14.32 2.48 -6.53
N GLY A 575 -13.77 2.74 -5.36
CA GLY A 575 -12.97 3.96 -5.09
C GLY A 575 -11.75 4.04 -6.00
N GLU A 576 -11.04 2.92 -6.16
CA GLU A 576 -9.86 2.83 -7.03
C GLU A 576 -10.21 3.05 -8.51
N ASN A 577 -11.33 2.48 -8.96
CA ASN A 577 -11.80 2.68 -10.34
C ASN A 577 -12.26 4.13 -10.59
N LEU A 578 -12.85 4.79 -9.59
CA LEU A 578 -13.20 6.22 -9.65
C LEU A 578 -11.94 7.08 -9.66
N ALA A 579 -10.93 6.73 -8.87
CA ALA A 579 -9.65 7.43 -8.83
C ALA A 579 -8.89 7.31 -10.16
N ASP A 580 -8.88 6.13 -10.79
CA ASP A 580 -8.31 5.95 -12.14
C ASP A 580 -9.05 6.79 -13.20
N HIS A 581 -10.38 6.78 -13.17
CA HIS A 581 -11.21 7.59 -14.08
C HIS A 581 -10.92 9.09 -13.93
N GLY A 582 -10.93 9.58 -12.69
CA GLY A 582 -10.62 10.99 -12.39
C GLY A 582 -9.16 11.33 -12.74
N GLY A 583 -8.22 10.46 -12.40
CA GLY A 583 -6.80 10.63 -12.72
C GLY A 583 -6.55 10.80 -14.21
N LEU A 584 -7.14 9.95 -15.03
CA LEU A 584 -7.06 10.03 -16.49
C LEU A 584 -7.62 11.35 -17.03
N ASN A 585 -8.84 11.72 -16.62
CA ASN A 585 -9.51 12.93 -17.11
C ASN A 585 -8.79 14.20 -16.66
N VAL A 586 -8.42 14.29 -15.39
CA VAL A 586 -7.76 15.46 -14.79
C VAL A 586 -6.36 15.65 -15.37
N SER A 587 -5.59 14.57 -15.49
CA SER A 587 -4.24 14.64 -16.03
C SER A 587 -4.25 14.95 -17.53
N PHE A 588 -5.20 14.40 -18.29
CA PHE A 588 -5.34 14.75 -19.70
C PHE A 588 -5.71 16.23 -19.91
N ALA A 589 -6.62 16.77 -19.10
CA ALA A 589 -6.97 18.19 -19.13
C ALA A 589 -5.74 19.08 -18.77
N ALA A 590 -4.99 18.73 -17.73
CA ALA A 590 -3.77 19.41 -17.34
C ALA A 590 -2.69 19.36 -18.42
N PHE A 591 -2.54 18.22 -19.09
CA PHE A 591 -1.63 18.01 -20.22
C PHE A 591 -1.99 18.95 -21.39
N LYS A 592 -3.24 18.99 -21.78
CA LYS A 592 -3.72 19.88 -22.88
C LYS A 592 -3.49 21.35 -22.57
N GLU A 593 -3.73 21.79 -21.35
CA GLU A 593 -3.49 23.17 -20.96
C GLU A 593 -1.99 23.49 -20.88
N ALA A 594 -1.16 22.59 -20.35
CA ALA A 594 0.29 22.78 -20.24
C ALA A 594 0.98 22.89 -21.59
N THR A 595 0.47 22.21 -22.62
CA THR A 595 1.05 22.18 -23.98
C THR A 595 0.37 23.11 -24.98
N LYS A 596 -0.65 23.85 -24.56
CA LYS A 596 -1.46 24.73 -25.42
C LYS A 596 -0.64 25.76 -26.21
N ASN A 597 0.33 26.40 -25.55
CA ASN A 597 1.17 27.44 -26.13
C ASN A 597 2.45 26.92 -26.79
N ALA A 598 2.77 25.64 -26.58
CA ALA A 598 3.91 24.93 -27.18
C ALA A 598 3.48 23.51 -27.57
N PRO A 599 2.65 23.36 -28.62
CA PRO A 599 2.12 22.06 -28.98
C PRO A 599 3.22 21.06 -29.34
N LEU A 600 3.09 19.84 -28.79
CA LEU A 600 4.00 18.74 -29.09
C LEU A 600 3.69 18.16 -30.46
N GLY A 601 4.73 17.72 -31.20
CA GLY A 601 4.60 17.02 -32.46
C GLY A 601 4.43 15.51 -32.31
N LYS A 602 4.23 14.84 -33.44
CA LYS A 602 4.34 13.39 -33.52
C LYS A 602 5.78 12.95 -33.28
N VAL A 603 5.95 11.91 -32.46
CA VAL A 603 7.23 11.24 -32.21
C VAL A 603 6.98 9.74 -32.30
N ASP A 604 7.88 9.00 -32.94
CA ASP A 604 7.80 7.54 -33.13
C ASP A 604 6.47 7.08 -33.78
N GLY A 605 5.87 7.94 -34.60
CA GLY A 605 4.59 7.69 -35.28
C GLY A 605 3.33 8.01 -34.48
N PHE A 606 3.46 8.35 -33.19
CA PHE A 606 2.35 8.62 -32.29
C PHE A 606 2.11 10.11 -32.05
N THR A 607 0.84 10.49 -31.99
CA THR A 607 0.43 11.85 -31.53
C THR A 607 0.75 12.03 -30.04
N PRO A 608 0.79 13.26 -29.53
CA PRO A 608 0.95 13.48 -28.10
C PRO A 608 -0.14 12.80 -27.26
N GLU A 609 -1.40 12.82 -27.72
CA GLU A 609 -2.53 12.16 -27.05
C GLU A 609 -2.35 10.63 -27.02
N GLN A 610 -1.91 10.04 -28.11
CA GLN A 610 -1.61 8.59 -28.16
C GLN A 610 -0.49 8.23 -27.17
N ARG A 611 0.59 9.03 -27.11
CA ARG A 611 1.67 8.80 -26.16
C ARG A 611 1.22 8.91 -24.70
N PHE A 612 0.31 9.82 -24.39
CA PHE A 612 -0.30 9.92 -23.06
C PHE A 612 -0.94 8.59 -22.64
N PHE A 613 -1.79 8.02 -23.46
CA PHE A 613 -2.46 6.75 -23.14
C PHE A 613 -1.53 5.54 -23.17
N LEU A 614 -0.52 5.52 -24.04
CA LEU A 614 0.50 4.48 -24.04
C LEU A 614 1.34 4.52 -22.77
N ALA A 615 1.76 5.70 -22.31
CA ALA A 615 2.48 5.88 -21.07
C ALA A 615 1.64 5.40 -19.86
N TYR A 616 0.35 5.77 -19.81
CA TYR A 616 -0.57 5.25 -18.80
C TYR A 616 -0.65 3.72 -18.78
N ALA A 617 -0.88 3.11 -19.94
CA ALA A 617 -1.01 1.65 -20.00
C ALA A 617 0.27 0.95 -19.55
N THR A 618 1.44 1.49 -19.90
CA THR A 618 2.74 0.92 -19.52
C THR A 618 2.93 0.82 -18.01
N LEU A 619 2.32 1.70 -17.19
CA LEU A 619 2.39 1.58 -15.74
C LEU A 619 1.80 0.26 -15.22
N TRP A 620 0.85 -0.30 -15.95
CA TRP A 620 0.10 -1.49 -15.56
C TRP A 620 0.59 -2.76 -16.26
N ALA A 621 1.63 -2.66 -17.12
CA ALA A 621 2.25 -3.81 -17.76
C ALA A 621 2.66 -4.85 -16.72
N GLY A 622 2.36 -6.12 -16.97
CA GLY A 622 2.73 -7.21 -16.09
C GLY A 622 1.96 -8.50 -16.33
N ASN A 623 2.53 -9.55 -15.76
CA ASN A 623 1.99 -10.90 -15.70
C ASN A 623 1.62 -11.26 -14.27
N ILE A 624 0.58 -12.08 -14.06
CA ILE A 624 0.06 -12.44 -12.74
C ILE A 624 -0.43 -13.90 -12.75
N ARG A 625 -0.26 -14.62 -11.64
CA ARG A 625 -0.74 -16.01 -11.47
C ARG A 625 -2.20 -16.05 -11.04
N ASP A 626 -2.89 -17.14 -11.39
CA ASP A 626 -4.31 -17.33 -11.06
C ASP A 626 -4.59 -17.28 -9.55
N GLU A 627 -3.70 -17.86 -8.73
CA GLU A 627 -3.80 -17.81 -7.28
C GLU A 627 -3.76 -16.37 -6.76
N GLN A 628 -2.87 -15.55 -7.33
CA GLN A 628 -2.75 -14.14 -6.96
C GLN A 628 -3.95 -13.31 -7.44
N ILE A 629 -4.49 -13.61 -8.64
CA ILE A 629 -5.74 -13.01 -9.12
C ILE A 629 -6.86 -13.29 -8.13
N ARG A 630 -7.03 -14.54 -7.70
CA ARG A 630 -8.06 -14.95 -6.74
C ARG A 630 -7.89 -14.26 -5.39
N LEU A 631 -6.66 -14.20 -4.88
CA LEU A 631 -6.35 -13.50 -3.63
C LEU A 631 -6.74 -12.01 -3.72
N TYR A 632 -6.28 -11.31 -4.76
CA TYR A 632 -6.54 -9.88 -4.93
C TYR A 632 -8.02 -9.58 -5.13
N THR A 633 -8.74 -10.37 -5.93
CA THR A 633 -10.18 -10.15 -6.15
C THR A 633 -10.98 -10.19 -4.85
N ASN A 634 -10.52 -10.93 -3.84
CA ASN A 634 -11.19 -11.05 -2.55
C ASN A 634 -10.73 -10.02 -1.52
N THR A 635 -9.50 -9.52 -1.62
CA THR A 635 -8.87 -8.76 -0.51
C THR A 635 -8.38 -7.37 -0.90
N ASP A 636 -8.12 -7.10 -2.17
CA ASP A 636 -7.48 -5.86 -2.64
C ASP A 636 -8.53 -4.92 -3.25
N PRO A 637 -8.60 -3.64 -2.82
CA PRO A 637 -9.52 -2.66 -3.41
C PRO A 637 -9.14 -2.25 -4.84
N HIS A 638 -7.93 -2.61 -5.33
CA HIS A 638 -7.50 -2.28 -6.68
C HIS A 638 -7.97 -3.33 -7.70
N SER A 639 -8.43 -2.88 -8.85
CA SER A 639 -8.61 -3.74 -10.01
C SER A 639 -7.26 -4.24 -10.52
N LEU A 640 -7.24 -5.44 -11.15
CA LEU A 640 -6.03 -5.99 -11.75
C LEU A 640 -5.49 -5.07 -12.85
N GLY A 641 -4.16 -5.01 -13.06
CA GLY A 641 -3.51 -4.10 -14.00
C GLY A 641 -4.13 -4.06 -15.40
N ARG A 642 -4.46 -5.24 -15.97
CA ARG A 642 -5.18 -5.33 -17.24
C ARG A 642 -6.50 -4.55 -17.23
N TRP A 643 -7.24 -4.60 -16.14
CA TRP A 643 -8.55 -3.96 -16.02
C TRP A 643 -8.47 -2.51 -15.58
N ARG A 644 -7.36 -2.07 -14.99
CA ARG A 644 -7.06 -0.64 -14.82
C ARG A 644 -6.84 0.04 -16.18
N VAL A 645 -6.45 -0.72 -17.22
CA VAL A 645 -6.33 -0.24 -18.61
C VAL A 645 -7.63 -0.47 -19.38
N ASN A 646 -7.99 -1.73 -19.63
CA ASN A 646 -9.13 -2.10 -20.48
C ASN A 646 -10.50 -1.82 -19.83
N GLY A 647 -10.54 -1.61 -18.51
CA GLY A 647 -11.75 -1.23 -17.81
C GLY A 647 -11.91 0.28 -17.61
N ALA A 648 -10.81 1.03 -17.43
CA ALA A 648 -10.88 2.48 -17.24
C ALA A 648 -11.00 3.26 -18.57
N LEU A 649 -10.20 2.91 -19.58
CA LEU A 649 -10.15 3.65 -20.86
C LEU A 649 -11.47 3.70 -21.62
N PRO A 650 -12.33 2.66 -21.62
CA PRO A 650 -13.65 2.73 -22.26
C PRO A 650 -14.57 3.83 -21.72
N HIS A 651 -14.27 4.40 -20.57
CA HIS A 651 -15.01 5.53 -19.99
C HIS A 651 -14.43 6.91 -20.37
N ILE A 652 -13.33 6.97 -21.15
CA ILE A 652 -12.56 8.20 -21.43
C ILE A 652 -12.71 8.61 -22.88
N GLN A 653 -13.50 9.65 -23.18
CA GLN A 653 -13.76 10.12 -24.55
C GLN A 653 -12.45 10.44 -25.32
N ALA A 654 -11.47 11.06 -24.67
CA ALA A 654 -10.20 11.40 -25.31
C ALA A 654 -9.41 10.18 -25.84
N TRP A 655 -9.60 9.00 -25.24
CA TRP A 655 -9.01 7.76 -25.73
C TRP A 655 -9.67 7.30 -27.06
N TYR A 656 -11.01 7.44 -27.17
CA TYR A 656 -11.72 7.16 -28.42
C TYR A 656 -11.20 8.06 -29.55
N ASP A 657 -11.05 9.34 -29.26
CA ASP A 657 -10.59 10.33 -30.24
C ASP A 657 -9.13 10.06 -30.68
N ALA A 658 -8.26 9.67 -29.74
CA ALA A 658 -6.85 9.42 -30.00
C ALA A 658 -6.62 8.16 -30.87
N PHE A 659 -7.42 7.12 -30.68
CA PHE A 659 -7.22 5.82 -31.35
C PHE A 659 -8.31 5.49 -32.39
N GLY A 660 -9.31 6.35 -32.58
CA GLY A 660 -10.38 6.16 -33.57
C GLY A 660 -11.29 4.98 -33.22
N ILE A 661 -11.57 4.78 -31.93
CA ILE A 661 -12.40 3.66 -31.44
C ILE A 661 -13.86 3.86 -31.85
N THR A 662 -14.48 2.79 -32.33
CA THR A 662 -15.85 2.79 -32.91
C THR A 662 -16.70 1.66 -32.32
N GLU A 663 -17.98 1.63 -32.62
CA GLU A 663 -18.93 0.57 -32.21
C GLU A 663 -18.54 -0.86 -32.68
N LYS A 664 -17.57 -0.97 -33.58
CA LYS A 664 -17.05 -2.27 -34.06
C LYS A 664 -16.02 -2.87 -33.16
N ASP A 665 -15.49 -2.09 -32.23
CA ASP A 665 -14.40 -2.49 -31.32
C ASP A 665 -14.97 -3.08 -30.03
N SER A 666 -14.32 -4.12 -29.53
CA SER A 666 -14.82 -4.88 -28.34
C SER A 666 -14.83 -4.07 -27.05
N LEU A 667 -13.95 -3.07 -26.92
CA LEU A 667 -13.87 -2.18 -25.77
C LEU A 667 -14.79 -0.95 -25.90
N TYR A 668 -15.58 -0.86 -27.00
CA TYR A 668 -16.50 0.26 -27.15
C TYR A 668 -17.62 0.19 -26.13
N LEU A 669 -17.85 1.30 -25.43
CA LEU A 669 -19.05 1.56 -24.63
C LEU A 669 -19.85 2.68 -25.29
N ALA A 670 -21.17 2.50 -25.39
CA ALA A 670 -22.06 3.57 -25.79
C ALA A 670 -21.98 4.73 -24.79
N PRO A 671 -22.09 6.01 -25.25
CA PRO A 671 -21.89 7.17 -24.36
C PRO A 671 -22.72 7.14 -23.07
N GLU A 672 -23.94 6.64 -23.13
CA GLU A 672 -24.85 6.50 -21.99
C GLU A 672 -24.40 5.48 -20.94
N ASN A 673 -23.48 4.58 -21.31
CA ASN A 673 -22.89 3.56 -20.43
C ASN A 673 -21.51 3.97 -19.90
N ARG A 674 -21.02 5.15 -20.25
CA ARG A 674 -19.76 5.68 -19.76
C ARG A 674 -19.96 6.46 -18.48
N LEU A 675 -19.00 6.34 -17.57
CA LEU A 675 -18.98 7.21 -16.40
C LEU A 675 -18.67 8.65 -16.83
N ASP A 676 -19.48 9.59 -16.38
CA ASP A 676 -19.27 11.03 -16.50
C ASP A 676 -19.31 11.63 -15.08
N LEU A 677 -18.14 11.82 -14.49
CA LEU A 677 -18.05 12.22 -13.08
C LEU A 677 -17.09 13.39 -12.85
N TRP A 678 -15.86 13.33 -13.37
CA TRP A 678 -14.83 14.39 -13.20
C TRP A 678 -14.22 14.87 -14.50
#